data_309fa4a75aa7aa73ce195416dd71d54d
#
_entry.id   309fa4a75aa7aa73ce195416dd71d54d
#
_cell.length_a   1.000
_cell.length_b   1.000
_cell.length_c   1.000
_cell.angle_alpha   90.00
_cell.angle_beta   90.00
_cell.angle_gamma   90.00
#
_symmetry.space_group_name_H-M   'P 1'
#
loop_
_entity.id
_entity.type
_entity.pdbx_description
1 polymer ?
#
loop_
_entity_poly.entity_id
_entity_poly.type
_entity_poly.pdbx_seq_one_letter_code
_entity_poly.pdbx_strand_id
1 'polypeptide(L)'
;MKSTNAGLLMTMVLAATATGSEDPGRSEVRREGDRATMTWPAAPGESGRLTLDLRPGSPLFERIEILEDASGRAATLAERVEPSTFVVVGSRENPPPIPPEMSVFNVFFDNPAKRPHRAFASTFGGKTLRVLSEGRRGSVAIGPIEVGPFRGELVITTYAGARLVHVEAVVSTLEDRTAYLYDAGLIGREPIGRSLAWVDTEGEIHREPVAPDAPDRSEAVRHRAIVAESGGGSLACFPPPHQYFFPRDDTDNLKTAWHGRGHRGLAPGFGIGIGQHETGGGNFSPWVNAPPGTEQRLGVFYLLSREPAEGAIREALRFTHGDRFPELPGRKVFTSHWHMAFTVEAMRQKAEGIRPLPIPELVEVFKGLGVDAVHAAEFHGDGHPGDPGPIRLPELAAMFEECRRLSDEKLLMIPGEEANLYLGPREPGRNPGHWLAMFPKPVYWTMKRGPGQPFVENDPTYGTVYHVGDTEDMFKLLNQEHGLAWTAHPRIKSSNFAPDIYRDEDFFRGDSWLGAAWKAMPADLSRPRLGERGLDLLDDMSNWGARKILLGEVDTFKLARSHEVYGHMNVNYVRLDRLPRFDEGWQPILDALRAGRFFVTTGEVLIESATIGGSEAGQALKVGKGDRPEVRVELSWTFPLRYAEVVSGDGRGVYRERIDLSDTPPFGRRTLTFRPELEGRTWARFEVWDVATDGAFTQPAWIDRED
;
A
#
# COMPACT_ATOMS: atom_id res chain seq x y z
N MET A 1 -1.83 -28.90 -4.73
CA MET A 1 -2.05 -29.55 -3.43
C MET A 1 -2.46 -28.43 -2.45
N LYS A 2 -3.70 -28.45 -2.00
CA LYS A 2 -4.18 -27.45 -1.04
C LYS A 2 -3.62 -27.79 0.35
N SER A 3 -2.72 -26.98 0.88
CA SER A 3 -2.33 -27.05 2.28
C SER A 3 -3.33 -26.22 3.09
N THR A 4 -4.17 -26.89 3.84
CA THR A 4 -5.00 -26.28 4.88
C THR A 4 -4.10 -25.92 6.06
N ASN A 5 -3.68 -24.69 6.16
CA ASN A 5 -3.00 -24.17 7.35
C ASN A 5 -4.02 -23.94 8.47
N ALA A 6 -4.10 -24.89 9.38
CA ALA A 6 -4.75 -24.71 10.66
C ALA A 6 -3.75 -23.99 11.60
N GLY A 7 -3.77 -22.68 11.60
CA GLY A 7 -3.01 -21.87 12.55
C GLY A 7 -3.66 -21.96 13.94
N LEU A 8 -2.90 -22.40 14.93
CA LEU A 8 -3.28 -22.37 16.33
C LEU A 8 -3.25 -20.90 16.81
N LEU A 9 -4.42 -20.31 17.04
CA LEU A 9 -4.55 -18.95 17.57
C LEU A 9 -4.41 -19.03 19.09
N MET A 10 -3.27 -18.58 19.63
CA MET A 10 -3.05 -18.48 21.07
C MET A 10 -3.11 -16.99 21.46
N THR A 11 -4.20 -16.59 22.09
CA THR A 11 -4.40 -15.22 22.59
C THR A 11 -3.72 -15.07 23.94
N MET A 12 -2.62 -14.33 24.02
CA MET A 12 -2.00 -13.92 25.27
C MET A 12 -2.41 -12.48 25.61
N VAL A 13 -2.95 -12.29 26.81
CA VAL A 13 -3.19 -10.96 27.37
C VAL A 13 -1.91 -10.51 28.07
N LEU A 14 -1.24 -9.51 27.56
CA LEU A 14 -0.04 -8.90 28.13
C LEU A 14 -0.34 -7.52 28.70
N ALA A 15 0.08 -7.29 29.94
CA ALA A 15 0.07 -5.98 30.55
C ALA A 15 1.24 -5.15 30.00
N ALA A 16 0.92 -4.10 29.25
CA ALA A 16 1.89 -3.13 28.76
C ALA A 16 1.99 -1.94 29.72
N THR A 17 3.19 -1.58 30.12
CA THR A 17 3.45 -0.35 30.87
C THR A 17 3.41 0.84 29.90
N ALA A 18 2.31 1.62 29.97
CA ALA A 18 2.15 2.84 29.22
C ALA A 18 2.79 4.02 29.94
N THR A 19 3.63 4.79 29.28
CA THR A 19 4.05 6.11 29.74
C THR A 19 3.03 7.14 29.24
N GLY A 20 2.21 7.64 30.15
CA GLY A 20 1.63 8.96 30.20
C GLY A 20 0.78 9.48 29.03
N SER A 21 -0.31 8.79 28.63
CA SER A 21 -1.51 9.46 28.10
C SER A 21 -2.69 9.13 29.02
N GLU A 22 -3.54 10.10 29.35
CA GLU A 22 -4.80 9.85 30.03
C GLU A 22 -5.59 8.79 29.24
N ASP A 23 -6.20 7.84 29.94
CA ASP A 23 -7.02 6.79 29.31
C ASP A 23 -8.22 7.46 28.61
N PRO A 24 -8.31 7.45 27.26
CA PRO A 24 -9.40 8.11 26.56
C PRO A 24 -10.77 7.45 26.76
N GLY A 25 -10.85 6.43 27.60
CA GLY A 25 -12.09 5.68 27.83
C GLY A 25 -12.40 4.67 26.72
N ARG A 26 -13.67 4.25 26.65
CA ARG A 26 -14.17 3.28 25.67
C ARG A 26 -15.34 3.84 24.88
N SER A 27 -15.52 3.35 23.68
CA SER A 27 -16.74 3.58 22.92
C SER A 27 -17.89 2.76 23.51
N GLU A 28 -19.07 3.38 23.61
CA GLU A 28 -20.29 2.73 24.11
C GLU A 28 -21.31 2.58 22.97
N VAL A 29 -22.03 1.47 22.97
CA VAL A 29 -23.16 1.21 22.06
C VAL A 29 -24.38 0.95 22.92
N ARG A 30 -25.42 1.77 22.77
CA ARG A 30 -26.73 1.62 23.46
C ARG A 30 -27.83 1.46 22.43
N ARG A 31 -28.74 0.54 22.67
CA ARG A 31 -29.92 0.32 21.83
C ARG A 31 -31.20 0.52 22.64
N GLU A 32 -32.10 1.30 22.06
CA GLU A 32 -33.43 1.56 22.62
C GLU A 32 -34.48 1.39 21.50
N GLY A 33 -35.12 0.23 21.49
CA GLY A 33 -36.07 -0.10 20.42
C GLY A 33 -35.44 -0.13 19.03
N ASP A 34 -35.96 0.73 18.14
CA ASP A 34 -35.45 0.89 16.78
C ASP A 34 -34.38 1.98 16.64
N ARG A 35 -33.82 2.46 17.74
CA ARG A 35 -32.74 3.43 17.75
C ARG A 35 -31.51 2.81 18.43
N ALA A 36 -30.33 3.08 17.87
CA ALA A 36 -29.07 2.75 18.52
C ALA A 36 -28.18 3.99 18.53
N THR A 37 -27.40 4.17 19.59
CA THR A 37 -26.48 5.29 19.76
C THR A 37 -25.10 4.76 20.06
N MET A 38 -24.14 5.21 19.29
CA MET A 38 -22.71 5.00 19.52
C MET A 38 -22.15 6.31 20.06
N THR A 39 -21.51 6.26 21.24
CA THR A 39 -20.85 7.43 21.85
C THR A 39 -19.42 7.06 22.21
N TRP A 40 -18.48 7.91 21.87
CA TRP A 40 -17.07 7.66 22.16
C TRP A 40 -16.32 8.95 22.48
N PRO A 41 -15.32 8.91 23.37
CA PRO A 41 -14.38 10.01 23.54
C PRO A 41 -13.65 10.29 22.23
N ALA A 42 -13.82 11.43 21.63
CA ALA A 42 -13.27 11.75 20.30
C ALA A 42 -11.96 12.54 20.38
N ALA A 43 -11.88 13.47 21.37
CA ALA A 43 -10.71 14.26 21.69
C ALA A 43 -10.83 14.75 23.16
N PRO A 44 -9.78 15.33 23.76
CA PRO A 44 -9.88 15.89 25.10
C PRO A 44 -11.03 16.91 25.21
N GLY A 45 -12.00 16.62 26.09
CA GLY A 45 -13.19 17.47 26.31
C GLY A 45 -14.27 17.34 25.24
N GLU A 46 -14.16 16.38 24.32
CA GLU A 46 -15.11 16.15 23.24
C GLU A 46 -15.46 14.69 23.06
N SER A 47 -16.73 14.42 22.85
CA SER A 47 -17.25 13.09 22.49
C SER A 47 -17.91 13.11 21.12
N GLY A 48 -17.70 12.07 20.34
CA GLY A 48 -18.47 11.79 19.11
C GLY A 48 -19.77 11.06 19.48
N ARG A 49 -20.83 11.36 18.75
CA ARG A 49 -22.10 10.65 18.84
C ARG A 49 -22.68 10.35 17.48
N LEU A 50 -22.97 9.08 17.21
CA LEU A 50 -23.67 8.61 16.03
C LEU A 50 -24.97 7.97 16.46
N THR A 51 -26.10 8.54 16.01
CA THR A 51 -27.42 7.97 16.27
C THR A 51 -27.94 7.26 15.01
N LEU A 52 -28.32 6.00 15.18
CA LEU A 52 -28.78 5.10 14.11
C LEU A 52 -30.29 4.91 14.21
N ASP A 53 -31.00 5.02 13.09
CA ASP A 53 -32.41 4.69 12.93
C ASP A 53 -32.54 3.33 12.22
N LEU A 54 -33.01 2.32 12.97
CA LEU A 54 -33.15 0.95 12.49
C LEU A 54 -34.50 0.66 11.83
N ARG A 55 -35.38 1.65 11.73
CA ARG A 55 -36.69 1.49 11.11
C ARG A 55 -36.54 1.29 9.59
N PRO A 56 -37.32 0.39 8.98
CA PRO A 56 -37.34 0.24 7.53
C PRO A 56 -37.67 1.55 6.83
N GLY A 57 -36.96 1.87 5.74
CA GLY A 57 -37.19 3.05 4.91
C GLY A 57 -36.72 4.40 5.48
N SER A 58 -36.23 4.45 6.73
CA SER A 58 -35.55 5.62 7.28
C SER A 58 -34.07 5.58 6.88
N PRO A 59 -33.39 6.73 6.66
CA PRO A 59 -31.93 6.77 6.56
C PRO A 59 -31.28 6.22 7.82
N LEU A 60 -30.20 5.44 7.69
CA LEU A 60 -29.59 4.76 8.82
C LEU A 60 -28.95 5.74 9.81
N PHE A 61 -28.27 6.77 9.35
CA PHE A 61 -27.69 7.79 10.21
C PHE A 61 -28.74 8.88 10.48
N GLU A 62 -29.36 8.82 11.65
CA GLU A 62 -30.28 9.86 12.10
C GLU A 62 -29.52 11.15 12.36
N ARG A 63 -28.35 11.06 13.07
CA ARG A 63 -27.46 12.20 13.37
C ARG A 63 -26.00 11.77 13.51
N ILE A 64 -25.12 12.66 13.07
CA ILE A 64 -23.67 12.62 13.32
C ILE A 64 -23.33 13.91 14.05
N GLU A 65 -22.79 13.81 15.27
CA GLU A 65 -22.62 14.94 16.18
C GLU A 65 -21.28 14.91 16.92
N ILE A 66 -20.75 16.09 17.27
CA ILE A 66 -19.72 16.28 18.29
C ILE A 66 -20.36 16.93 19.51
N LEU A 67 -20.07 16.39 20.67
CA LEU A 67 -20.49 16.89 21.98
C LEU A 67 -19.32 17.57 22.65
N GLU A 68 -19.60 18.69 23.32
CA GLU A 68 -18.69 19.31 24.29
C GLU A 68 -18.99 18.71 25.67
N ASP A 69 -18.04 17.95 26.22
CA ASP A 69 -18.29 17.16 27.45
C ASP A 69 -18.69 18.04 28.65
N ALA A 70 -18.07 19.22 28.79
CA ALA A 70 -18.33 20.12 29.93
C ALA A 70 -19.73 20.72 29.91
N SER A 71 -20.30 21.02 28.74
CA SER A 71 -21.60 21.68 28.58
C SER A 71 -22.71 20.75 28.11
N GLY A 72 -22.36 19.57 27.57
CA GLY A 72 -23.27 18.67 26.87
C GLY A 72 -23.82 19.24 25.54
N ARG A 73 -23.29 20.39 25.08
CA ARG A 73 -23.75 21.02 23.84
C ARG A 73 -23.35 20.20 22.64
N ALA A 74 -24.32 19.80 21.82
CA ALA A 74 -24.13 19.08 20.59
C ALA A 74 -23.97 20.03 19.39
N ALA A 75 -23.01 19.72 18.51
CA ALA A 75 -22.86 20.28 17.19
C ALA A 75 -23.22 19.20 16.16
N THR A 76 -24.33 19.37 15.43
CA THR A 76 -24.75 18.44 14.40
C THR A 76 -23.99 18.71 13.10
N LEU A 77 -23.31 17.71 12.57
CA LEU A 77 -22.52 17.77 11.34
C LEU A 77 -23.31 17.27 10.13
N ALA A 78 -24.09 16.21 10.32
CA ALA A 78 -25.01 15.69 9.31
C ALA A 78 -26.22 15.03 10.00
N GLU A 79 -27.38 15.04 9.31
CA GLU A 79 -28.60 14.41 9.79
C GLU A 79 -29.37 13.75 8.67
N ARG A 80 -30.06 12.65 8.98
CA ARG A 80 -30.92 11.89 8.07
C ARG A 80 -30.23 11.50 6.77
N VAL A 81 -29.02 10.93 6.90
CA VAL A 81 -28.20 10.48 5.77
C VAL A 81 -28.02 8.96 5.78
N GLU A 82 -28.00 8.39 4.58
CA GLU A 82 -27.79 6.95 4.36
C GLU A 82 -26.33 6.71 3.98
N PRO A 83 -25.54 5.93 4.75
CA PRO A 83 -24.26 5.45 4.28
C PRO A 83 -24.49 4.47 3.13
N SER A 84 -24.00 4.84 1.96
CA SER A 84 -24.26 4.12 0.71
C SER A 84 -22.96 3.63 0.09
N THR A 85 -22.96 2.39 -0.34
CA THR A 85 -21.90 1.79 -1.14
C THR A 85 -22.41 1.52 -2.54
N PHE A 86 -21.63 1.86 -3.54
CA PHE A 86 -21.90 1.55 -4.93
C PHE A 86 -20.82 0.62 -5.45
N VAL A 87 -21.17 -0.34 -6.28
CA VAL A 87 -20.20 -1.18 -6.97
C VAL A 87 -20.45 -1.16 -8.47
N VAL A 88 -19.38 -1.08 -9.23
CA VAL A 88 -19.40 -1.36 -10.67
C VAL A 88 -18.83 -2.74 -10.86
N VAL A 89 -19.60 -3.67 -11.38
CA VAL A 89 -19.27 -5.09 -11.49
C VAL A 89 -19.06 -5.46 -12.95
N GLY A 90 -17.91 -6.04 -13.24
CA GLY A 90 -17.52 -6.61 -14.52
C GLY A 90 -16.92 -8.00 -14.35
N SER A 91 -16.33 -8.54 -15.40
CA SER A 91 -15.74 -9.88 -15.39
C SER A 91 -14.28 -9.88 -15.76
N ARG A 92 -13.50 -10.77 -15.15
CA ARG A 92 -12.12 -11.10 -15.56
C ARG A 92 -12.10 -12.12 -16.69
N GLU A 93 -11.15 -11.97 -17.57
CA GLU A 93 -10.85 -12.94 -18.62
C GLU A 93 -9.34 -13.17 -18.71
N ASN A 94 -8.97 -14.38 -19.11
CA ASN A 94 -7.58 -14.71 -19.44
C ASN A 94 -7.38 -14.47 -20.94
N PRO A 95 -6.74 -13.36 -21.37
CA PRO A 95 -6.40 -13.21 -22.76
C PRO A 95 -5.31 -14.23 -23.14
N PRO A 96 -5.41 -14.91 -24.30
CA PRO A 96 -4.32 -15.78 -24.77
C PRO A 96 -3.00 -14.96 -24.90
N PRO A 97 -1.84 -15.50 -24.55
CA PRO A 97 -1.52 -16.94 -24.38
C PRO A 97 -1.43 -17.42 -22.90
N ILE A 98 -2.27 -16.95 -22.01
CA ILE A 98 -2.20 -17.30 -20.59
C ILE A 98 -2.58 -18.77 -20.38
N PRO A 99 -1.78 -19.58 -19.64
CA PRO A 99 -2.09 -20.97 -19.37
C PRO A 99 -3.43 -21.15 -18.66
N PRO A 100 -4.25 -22.17 -19.01
CA PRO A 100 -5.57 -22.39 -18.41
C PRO A 100 -5.54 -22.65 -16.90
N GLU A 101 -4.42 -23.16 -16.37
CA GLU A 101 -4.22 -23.42 -14.94
C GLU A 101 -3.96 -22.16 -14.14
N MET A 102 -3.68 -21.02 -14.79
CA MET A 102 -3.49 -19.76 -14.12
C MET A 102 -4.83 -19.14 -13.73
N SER A 103 -4.94 -18.74 -12.48
CA SER A 103 -6.13 -18.05 -12.00
C SER A 103 -6.34 -16.73 -12.74
N VAL A 104 -7.57 -16.49 -13.21
CA VAL A 104 -7.95 -15.20 -13.82
C VAL A 104 -7.69 -14.02 -12.90
N PHE A 105 -7.65 -14.23 -11.59
CA PHE A 105 -7.37 -13.20 -10.59
C PHE A 105 -5.90 -12.81 -10.48
N ASN A 106 -5.00 -13.57 -11.11
CA ASN A 106 -3.58 -13.22 -11.21
C ASN A 106 -3.25 -12.48 -12.52
N VAL A 107 -4.23 -12.36 -13.42
CA VAL A 107 -4.09 -11.65 -14.69
C VAL A 107 -4.19 -10.16 -14.45
N PHE A 108 -3.08 -9.45 -14.63
CA PHE A 108 -3.01 -8.03 -14.39
C PHE A 108 -3.34 -7.17 -15.62
N PHE A 109 -3.12 -7.72 -16.81
CA PHE A 109 -3.29 -6.99 -18.08
C PHE A 109 -4.70 -7.10 -18.68
N ASP A 110 -5.64 -7.61 -17.90
CA ASP A 110 -7.03 -7.64 -18.28
C ASP A 110 -7.72 -6.29 -18.01
N ASN A 111 -8.58 -5.87 -18.93
CA ASN A 111 -9.34 -4.63 -18.80
C ASN A 111 -10.85 -4.90 -18.76
N PRO A 112 -11.45 -5.12 -17.60
CA PRO A 112 -12.88 -5.36 -17.44
C PRO A 112 -13.76 -4.23 -17.99
N ALA A 113 -13.25 -2.98 -17.99
CA ALA A 113 -14.03 -1.83 -18.52
C ALA A 113 -14.34 -1.92 -20.00
N LYS A 114 -13.59 -2.71 -20.78
CA LYS A 114 -13.86 -2.96 -22.21
C LYS A 114 -15.00 -3.95 -22.47
N ARG A 115 -15.52 -4.58 -21.44
CA ARG A 115 -16.63 -5.55 -21.51
C ARG A 115 -17.89 -5.01 -20.82
N PRO A 116 -19.05 -5.65 -21.00
CA PRO A 116 -20.27 -5.29 -20.29
C PRO A 116 -20.05 -5.27 -18.78
N HIS A 117 -20.40 -4.18 -18.14
CA HIS A 117 -20.36 -3.99 -16.70
C HIS A 117 -21.60 -3.22 -16.25
N ARG A 118 -21.92 -3.29 -14.97
CA ARG A 118 -23.13 -2.66 -14.40
C ARG A 118 -22.82 -2.07 -13.02
N ALA A 119 -23.41 -0.91 -12.78
CA ALA A 119 -23.36 -0.26 -11.47
C ALA A 119 -24.58 -0.66 -10.62
N PHE A 120 -24.38 -0.80 -9.32
CA PHE A 120 -25.41 -1.11 -8.33
C PHE A 120 -25.19 -0.26 -7.08
N ALA A 121 -26.28 0.16 -6.45
CA ALA A 121 -26.27 0.80 -5.13
C ALA A 121 -26.62 -0.22 -4.05
N SER A 122 -26.08 -0.03 -2.86
CA SER A 122 -26.42 -0.85 -1.69
C SER A 122 -27.87 -0.62 -1.26
N THR A 123 -28.51 -1.69 -0.80
CA THR A 123 -29.86 -1.67 -0.23
C THR A 123 -29.92 -2.53 1.02
N PHE A 124 -30.67 -2.10 2.03
CA PHE A 124 -30.93 -2.90 3.20
C PHE A 124 -32.15 -3.81 2.98
N GLY A 125 -31.96 -5.13 3.12
CA GLY A 125 -33.03 -6.11 3.25
C GLY A 125 -33.69 -6.10 4.63
N GLY A 126 -33.05 -5.45 5.59
CA GLY A 126 -33.46 -5.25 6.97
C GLY A 126 -32.37 -4.49 7.71
N LYS A 127 -32.64 -4.03 8.94
CA LYS A 127 -31.67 -3.31 9.78
C LYS A 127 -31.49 -4.01 11.13
N THR A 128 -31.15 -5.30 11.09
CA THR A 128 -30.80 -6.04 12.29
C THR A 128 -29.40 -5.62 12.75
N LEU A 129 -29.30 -5.18 14.01
CA LEU A 129 -28.06 -4.71 14.58
C LEU A 129 -27.45 -5.78 15.51
N ARG A 130 -26.17 -6.06 15.32
CA ARG A 130 -25.29 -6.84 16.21
C ARG A 130 -24.16 -5.97 16.73
N VAL A 131 -23.85 -6.05 18.01
CA VAL A 131 -22.70 -5.36 18.60
C VAL A 131 -21.46 -6.25 18.49
N LEU A 132 -20.37 -5.67 17.98
CA LEU A 132 -19.09 -6.33 17.73
C LEU A 132 -17.93 -5.67 18.49
N SER A 133 -18.21 -4.76 19.43
CA SER A 133 -17.20 -3.94 20.12
C SER A 133 -16.07 -4.78 20.72
N GLU A 134 -14.83 -4.29 20.54
CA GLU A 134 -13.61 -4.95 21.01
C GLU A 134 -12.62 -3.89 21.54
N GLY A 135 -12.01 -4.17 22.68
CA GLY A 135 -11.06 -3.25 23.30
C GLY A 135 -11.69 -1.90 23.60
N ARG A 136 -11.17 -0.84 22.98
CA ARG A 136 -11.69 0.53 23.10
C ARG A 136 -12.59 0.95 21.94
N ARG A 137 -12.85 0.06 20.98
CA ARG A 137 -13.65 0.30 19.80
C ARG A 137 -15.11 0.00 20.06
N GLY A 138 -15.97 0.89 19.59
CA GLY A 138 -17.39 0.61 19.45
C GLY A 138 -17.67 0.14 18.03
N SER A 139 -18.15 -1.07 17.87
CA SER A 139 -18.44 -1.61 16.54
C SER A 139 -19.80 -2.28 16.49
N VAL A 140 -20.53 -2.04 15.41
CA VAL A 140 -21.83 -2.66 15.11
C VAL A 140 -21.88 -3.17 13.69
N ALA A 141 -22.51 -4.33 13.48
CA ALA A 141 -22.87 -4.83 12.16
C ALA A 141 -24.38 -4.66 11.95
N ILE A 142 -24.77 -4.17 10.80
CA ILE A 142 -26.17 -3.89 10.44
C ILE A 142 -26.46 -4.53 9.10
N GLY A 143 -27.49 -5.35 9.03
CA GLY A 143 -27.80 -6.04 7.80
C GLY A 143 -29.11 -6.83 7.87
N PRO A 144 -29.39 -7.61 6.82
CA PRO A 144 -28.54 -7.81 5.64
C PRO A 144 -28.53 -6.62 4.68
N ILE A 145 -27.40 -6.45 3.96
CA ILE A 145 -27.29 -5.55 2.80
C ILE A 145 -27.05 -6.34 1.52
N GLU A 146 -27.51 -5.78 0.41
CA GLU A 146 -27.25 -6.27 -0.94
C GLU A 146 -26.67 -5.13 -1.77
N VAL A 147 -25.66 -5.41 -2.60
CA VAL A 147 -25.11 -4.48 -3.58
C VAL A 147 -24.74 -5.25 -4.85
N GLY A 148 -25.67 -5.27 -5.81
CA GLY A 148 -25.58 -6.12 -7.00
C GLY A 148 -25.50 -7.61 -6.65
N PRO A 149 -24.45 -8.32 -7.10
CA PRO A 149 -24.27 -9.75 -6.78
C PRO A 149 -23.69 -9.99 -5.38
N PHE A 150 -23.33 -8.93 -4.64
CA PHE A 150 -22.74 -9.03 -3.32
C PHE A 150 -23.81 -8.99 -2.23
N ARG A 151 -23.60 -9.77 -1.17
CA ARG A 151 -24.43 -9.81 0.03
C ARG A 151 -23.59 -9.81 1.29
N GLY A 152 -24.08 -9.17 2.35
CA GLY A 152 -23.37 -9.09 3.62
C GLY A 152 -23.99 -8.13 4.62
N GLU A 153 -23.16 -7.39 5.33
CA GLU A 153 -23.54 -6.46 6.40
C GLU A 153 -22.75 -5.14 6.26
N LEU A 154 -23.30 -4.06 6.77
CA LEU A 154 -22.59 -2.80 6.96
C LEU A 154 -21.99 -2.81 8.36
N VAL A 155 -20.69 -2.65 8.48
CA VAL A 155 -19.97 -2.55 9.73
C VAL A 155 -19.59 -1.09 9.99
N ILE A 156 -19.93 -0.58 11.17
CA ILE A 156 -19.61 0.77 11.60
C ILE A 156 -18.76 0.68 12.85
N THR A 157 -17.57 1.30 12.81
CA THR A 157 -16.63 1.29 13.92
C THR A 157 -16.22 2.71 14.32
N THR A 158 -16.23 2.97 15.62
CA THR A 158 -15.74 4.21 16.25
C THR A 158 -14.54 3.90 17.12
N TYR A 159 -13.61 4.83 17.26
CA TYR A 159 -12.34 4.62 17.94
C TYR A 159 -12.17 5.64 19.05
N ALA A 160 -12.10 5.19 20.29
CA ALA A 160 -11.84 6.09 21.42
C ALA A 160 -10.49 6.80 21.27
N GLY A 161 -10.51 8.12 21.42
CA GLY A 161 -9.37 9.01 21.17
C GLY A 161 -9.24 9.50 19.71
N ALA A 162 -10.21 9.17 18.85
CA ALA A 162 -10.24 9.65 17.47
C ALA A 162 -11.61 10.23 17.09
N ARG A 163 -11.62 11.26 16.27
CA ARG A 163 -12.84 11.79 15.63
C ARG A 163 -13.24 10.98 14.39
N LEU A 164 -12.83 9.71 14.32
CA LEU A 164 -13.06 8.83 13.16
C LEU A 164 -14.28 7.93 13.35
N VAL A 165 -15.04 7.79 12.28
CA VAL A 165 -16.02 6.74 12.07
C VAL A 165 -15.61 5.97 10.81
N HIS A 166 -15.37 4.68 10.94
CA HIS A 166 -15.11 3.78 9.81
C HIS A 166 -16.40 3.06 9.44
N VAL A 167 -16.76 3.12 8.18
CA VAL A 167 -17.93 2.44 7.62
C VAL A 167 -17.47 1.52 6.52
N GLU A 168 -17.78 0.22 6.66
CA GLU A 168 -17.36 -0.82 5.72
C GLU A 168 -18.59 -1.62 5.27
N ALA A 169 -18.81 -1.75 3.98
CA ALA A 169 -19.66 -2.81 3.46
C ALA A 169 -18.84 -4.09 3.40
N VAL A 170 -19.15 -5.03 4.30
CA VAL A 170 -18.49 -6.33 4.40
C VAL A 170 -19.34 -7.34 3.66
N VAL A 171 -18.95 -7.66 2.43
CA VAL A 171 -19.81 -8.37 1.47
C VAL A 171 -19.05 -9.45 0.70
N SER A 172 -19.76 -10.46 0.21
CA SER A 172 -19.20 -11.51 -0.63
C SER A 172 -20.12 -11.82 -1.81
N THR A 173 -19.55 -12.41 -2.87
CA THR A 173 -20.30 -12.93 -4.02
C THR A 173 -19.91 -14.38 -4.29
N LEU A 174 -20.81 -15.14 -4.90
CA LEU A 174 -20.52 -16.49 -5.41
C LEU A 174 -20.34 -16.49 -6.93
N GLU A 175 -20.48 -15.34 -7.60
CA GLU A 175 -20.24 -15.22 -9.03
C GLU A 175 -18.76 -15.40 -9.35
N ASP A 176 -18.46 -16.25 -10.32
CA ASP A 176 -17.10 -16.49 -10.80
C ASP A 176 -16.57 -15.30 -11.59
N ARG A 177 -15.25 -15.17 -11.65
CA ARG A 177 -14.53 -14.15 -12.43
C ARG A 177 -14.90 -12.71 -12.10
N THR A 178 -15.49 -12.44 -10.96
CA THR A 178 -15.95 -11.11 -10.59
C THR A 178 -14.78 -10.15 -10.40
N ALA A 179 -14.84 -9.03 -11.12
CA ALA A 179 -14.02 -7.85 -10.91
C ALA A 179 -14.91 -6.66 -10.61
N TYR A 180 -14.47 -5.75 -9.74
CA TYR A 180 -15.31 -4.63 -9.37
C TYR A 180 -14.49 -3.37 -9.01
N LEU A 181 -15.17 -2.22 -9.07
CA LEU A 181 -14.78 -0.97 -8.40
C LEU A 181 -15.87 -0.64 -7.38
N TYR A 182 -15.52 0.13 -6.34
CA TYR A 182 -16.52 0.62 -5.43
C TYR A 182 -16.40 2.12 -5.19
N ASP A 183 -17.53 2.75 -4.90
CA ASP A 183 -17.63 4.07 -4.32
C ASP A 183 -18.35 3.96 -2.99
N ALA A 184 -18.06 4.89 -2.08
CA ALA A 184 -18.71 4.95 -0.78
C ALA A 184 -18.95 6.39 -0.37
N GLY A 185 -20.04 6.66 0.33
CA GLY A 185 -20.37 8.00 0.76
C GLY A 185 -21.67 8.09 1.54
N LEU A 186 -22.13 9.30 1.74
CA LEU A 186 -23.40 9.61 2.40
C LEU A 186 -24.39 10.19 1.39
N ILE A 187 -25.63 9.73 1.45
CA ILE A 187 -26.74 10.23 0.63
C ILE A 187 -27.82 10.79 1.55
N GLY A 188 -28.16 12.06 1.36
CA GLY A 188 -29.27 12.73 2.03
C GLY A 188 -30.40 13.07 1.05
N ARG A 189 -31.66 13.16 1.55
CA ARG A 189 -32.74 13.79 0.77
C ARG A 189 -32.47 15.25 0.54
N GLU A 190 -31.97 15.91 1.61
CA GLU A 190 -31.48 17.28 1.62
C GLU A 190 -29.95 17.28 1.46
N PRO A 191 -29.36 18.39 1.01
CA PRO A 191 -27.91 18.53 0.92
C PRO A 191 -27.20 18.27 2.25
N ILE A 192 -26.02 17.66 2.17
CA ILE A 192 -25.16 17.46 3.32
C ILE A 192 -24.25 18.68 3.46
N GLY A 193 -24.44 19.44 4.54
CA GLY A 193 -23.73 20.69 4.77
C GLY A 193 -24.29 21.90 3.97
N ARG A 194 -23.65 23.04 4.14
CA ARG A 194 -23.96 24.30 3.44
C ARG A 194 -22.97 24.62 2.33
N SER A 195 -21.73 24.12 2.47
CA SER A 195 -20.67 24.20 1.49
C SER A 195 -19.87 22.90 1.45
N LEU A 196 -19.25 22.67 0.31
CA LEU A 196 -18.29 21.58 0.10
C LEU A 196 -16.90 22.17 -0.08
N ALA A 197 -15.87 21.44 0.35
CA ALA A 197 -14.50 21.84 0.13
C ALA A 197 -13.61 20.62 -0.15
N TRP A 198 -12.58 20.84 -0.96
CA TRP A 198 -11.53 19.87 -1.28
C TRP A 198 -10.24 20.60 -1.68
N VAL A 199 -9.14 19.89 -1.73
CA VAL A 199 -7.88 20.40 -2.28
C VAL A 199 -7.77 19.94 -3.72
N ASP A 200 -7.54 20.85 -4.66
CA ASP A 200 -7.38 20.52 -6.06
C ASP A 200 -5.96 20.01 -6.39
N THR A 201 -5.72 19.72 -7.67
CA THR A 201 -4.44 19.19 -8.16
C THR A 201 -3.28 20.19 -8.05
N GLU A 202 -3.58 21.49 -7.97
CA GLU A 202 -2.58 22.54 -7.78
C GLU A 202 -2.25 22.77 -6.30
N GLY A 203 -3.05 22.19 -5.38
CA GLY A 203 -2.89 22.31 -3.95
C GLY A 203 -3.70 23.46 -3.34
N GLU A 204 -4.60 24.06 -4.12
CA GLU A 204 -5.48 25.13 -3.66
C GLU A 204 -6.78 24.55 -3.08
N ILE A 205 -7.27 25.18 -2.02
CA ILE A 205 -8.52 24.78 -1.39
C ILE A 205 -9.70 25.37 -2.16
N HIS A 206 -10.46 24.52 -2.79
CA HIS A 206 -11.76 24.86 -3.36
C HIS A 206 -12.85 24.82 -2.31
N ARG A 207 -13.73 25.81 -2.34
CA ARG A 207 -14.94 25.86 -1.52
C ARG A 207 -16.10 26.35 -2.37
N GLU A 208 -17.19 25.61 -2.37
CA GLU A 208 -18.40 26.01 -3.07
C GLU A 208 -19.66 25.83 -2.20
N PRO A 209 -20.64 26.75 -2.28
CA PRO A 209 -21.96 26.53 -1.69
C PRO A 209 -22.63 25.30 -2.28
N VAL A 210 -23.32 24.53 -1.47
CA VAL A 210 -24.09 23.39 -1.96
C VAL A 210 -25.33 23.89 -2.70
N ALA A 211 -25.43 23.53 -3.99
CA ALA A 211 -26.66 23.72 -4.75
C ALA A 211 -27.50 22.43 -4.67
N PRO A 212 -28.73 22.46 -4.12
CA PRO A 212 -29.53 21.25 -3.88
C PRO A 212 -29.78 20.39 -5.11
N ASP A 213 -29.83 21.00 -6.28
CA ASP A 213 -30.09 20.34 -7.56
C ASP A 213 -28.82 20.18 -8.41
N ALA A 214 -27.63 20.44 -7.85
CA ALA A 214 -26.38 20.22 -8.57
C ALA A 214 -26.29 18.76 -9.03
N PRO A 215 -26.00 18.53 -10.32
CA PRO A 215 -25.85 17.17 -10.84
C PRO A 215 -24.62 16.48 -10.22
N ASP A 216 -24.65 15.15 -10.26
CA ASP A 216 -23.51 14.32 -9.88
C ASP A 216 -22.26 14.66 -10.69
N ARG A 217 -21.15 14.83 -10.00
CA ARG A 217 -19.85 15.06 -10.62
C ARG A 217 -18.70 14.52 -9.76
N SER A 218 -17.59 14.18 -10.41
CA SER A 218 -16.36 13.75 -9.78
C SER A 218 -15.29 14.84 -9.91
N GLU A 219 -14.64 15.15 -8.79
CA GLU A 219 -13.60 16.15 -8.69
C GLU A 219 -12.21 15.50 -8.67
N ALA A 220 -11.27 16.14 -9.37
CA ALA A 220 -9.86 15.82 -9.26
C ALA A 220 -9.31 16.44 -7.97
N VAL A 221 -9.07 15.61 -6.97
CA VAL A 221 -8.67 16.07 -5.64
C VAL A 221 -7.31 15.54 -5.25
N ARG A 222 -6.51 16.36 -4.59
CA ARG A 222 -5.39 15.91 -3.77
C ARG A 222 -5.89 15.37 -2.45
N HIS A 223 -5.07 14.53 -1.83
CA HIS A 223 -5.31 14.02 -0.48
C HIS A 223 -6.59 13.18 -0.34
N ARG A 224 -7.23 12.81 -1.44
CA ARG A 224 -8.33 11.84 -1.47
C ARG A 224 -9.54 12.21 -0.60
N ALA A 225 -9.70 13.49 -0.25
CA ALA A 225 -10.71 13.92 0.70
C ALA A 225 -11.67 14.95 0.12
N ILE A 226 -12.95 14.81 0.51
CA ILE A 226 -13.99 15.85 0.34
C ILE A 226 -14.63 16.13 1.69
N VAL A 227 -14.95 17.41 1.93
CA VAL A 227 -15.47 17.89 3.21
C VAL A 227 -16.81 18.58 3.00
N ALA A 228 -17.83 18.17 3.77
CA ALA A 228 -19.08 18.91 3.92
C ALA A 228 -18.99 19.80 5.18
N GLU A 229 -19.23 21.11 5.02
CA GLU A 229 -19.24 22.08 6.11
C GLU A 229 -20.66 22.44 6.46
N SER A 230 -21.01 22.35 7.73
CA SER A 230 -22.31 22.70 8.31
C SER A 230 -22.19 23.90 9.26
N GLY A 231 -23.31 24.34 9.85
CA GLY A 231 -23.28 25.37 10.91
C GLY A 231 -22.67 24.87 12.23
N GLY A 232 -22.48 23.55 12.40
CA GLY A 232 -21.92 22.93 13.60
C GLY A 232 -20.46 22.53 13.48
N GLY A 233 -19.89 22.59 12.27
CA GLY A 233 -18.52 22.12 11.97
C GLY A 233 -18.47 21.41 10.62
N SER A 234 -17.51 20.51 10.45
CA SER A 234 -17.21 19.86 9.20
C SER A 234 -17.19 18.33 9.32
N LEU A 235 -17.58 17.64 8.26
CA LEU A 235 -17.50 16.20 8.09
C LEU A 235 -16.64 15.89 6.87
N ALA A 236 -15.42 15.39 7.10
CA ALA A 236 -14.57 14.93 6.00
C ALA A 236 -14.86 13.47 5.65
N CYS A 237 -14.81 13.15 4.36
CA CYS A 237 -14.96 11.81 3.80
C CYS A 237 -13.70 11.46 3.00
N PHE A 238 -13.04 10.34 3.33
CA PHE A 238 -11.81 9.90 2.67
C PHE A 238 -11.65 8.37 2.77
N PRO A 239 -10.92 7.72 1.83
CA PRO A 239 -10.72 6.28 1.85
C PRO A 239 -9.57 5.86 2.78
N PRO A 240 -9.46 4.56 3.11
CA PRO A 240 -8.19 3.98 3.55
C PRO A 240 -7.10 4.29 2.51
N PRO A 241 -5.96 4.90 2.90
CA PRO A 241 -5.07 5.56 1.95
C PRO A 241 -4.44 4.63 0.91
N HIS A 242 -4.02 3.41 1.30
CA HIS A 242 -3.35 2.46 0.42
C HIS A 242 -4.24 1.31 -0.05
N GLN A 243 -5.38 1.09 0.59
CA GLN A 243 -6.30 0.02 0.25
C GLN A 243 -7.21 0.37 -0.94
N TYR A 244 -7.58 1.63 -1.07
CA TYR A 244 -8.59 2.08 -2.02
C TYR A 244 -8.03 2.24 -3.43
N PHE A 245 -6.83 2.84 -3.53
CA PHE A 245 -6.27 3.17 -4.82
C PHE A 245 -5.66 1.96 -5.51
N PHE A 246 -5.79 2.01 -6.82
CA PHE A 246 -5.17 1.04 -7.69
C PHE A 246 -4.06 1.72 -8.48
N PRO A 247 -2.83 1.20 -8.53
CA PRO A 247 -1.78 1.79 -9.34
C PRO A 247 -2.17 1.68 -10.81
N ARG A 248 -2.25 2.81 -11.46
CA ARG A 248 -2.37 2.91 -12.90
C ARG A 248 -1.00 3.29 -13.42
N ASP A 249 -0.45 2.45 -14.27
CA ASP A 249 0.91 2.59 -14.71
C ASP A 249 1.16 3.95 -15.40
N ASP A 250 0.17 4.54 -16.05
CA ASP A 250 0.31 5.75 -16.87
C ASP A 250 -0.82 6.78 -16.75
N THR A 251 -1.71 6.69 -15.77
CA THR A 251 -2.89 7.53 -15.70
C THR A 251 -3.05 8.34 -14.44
N ASP A 252 -3.55 9.55 -14.61
CA ASP A 252 -4.13 10.38 -13.58
C ASP A 252 -5.29 9.65 -12.89
N ASN A 253 -5.27 9.58 -11.58
CA ASN A 253 -6.24 8.89 -10.73
C ASN A 253 -6.76 9.77 -9.59
N LEU A 254 -6.71 11.07 -9.75
CA LEU A 254 -7.12 12.05 -8.74
C LEU A 254 -8.63 12.29 -8.67
N LYS A 255 -9.41 11.86 -9.65
CA LYS A 255 -10.89 11.98 -9.62
C LYS A 255 -11.49 10.98 -8.65
N THR A 256 -11.18 11.16 -7.38
CA THR A 256 -11.50 10.21 -6.31
C THR A 256 -12.55 10.71 -5.33
N ALA A 257 -13.04 11.94 -5.49
CA ALA A 257 -14.17 12.48 -4.75
C ALA A 257 -15.36 12.73 -5.69
N TRP A 258 -16.56 12.48 -5.21
CA TRP A 258 -17.79 12.78 -5.93
C TRP A 258 -18.77 13.52 -5.03
N HIS A 259 -19.62 14.34 -5.66
CA HIS A 259 -20.72 14.99 -4.98
C HIS A 259 -21.84 15.37 -5.98
N GLY A 260 -23.02 15.60 -5.45
CA GLY A 260 -24.16 16.01 -6.25
C GLY A 260 -25.35 15.08 -6.09
N ARG A 261 -26.37 15.34 -6.90
CA ARG A 261 -27.62 14.58 -6.90
C ARG A 261 -27.60 13.48 -7.94
N GLY A 262 -28.05 12.30 -7.55
CA GLY A 262 -28.25 11.21 -8.49
C GLY A 262 -26.98 10.42 -8.80
N HIS A 263 -26.06 10.26 -7.83
CA HIS A 263 -24.79 9.56 -8.07
C HIS A 263 -24.96 8.27 -8.86
N ARG A 264 -24.20 8.13 -9.96
CA ARG A 264 -24.27 7.03 -10.95
C ARG A 264 -25.66 6.79 -11.53
N GLY A 265 -26.59 7.73 -11.43
CA GLY A 265 -28.00 7.52 -11.78
C GLY A 265 -28.75 6.58 -10.82
N LEU A 266 -28.16 6.21 -9.69
CA LEU A 266 -28.68 5.23 -8.74
C LEU A 266 -29.12 5.83 -7.40
N ALA A 267 -28.48 6.94 -6.97
CA ALA A 267 -28.80 7.58 -5.70
C ALA A 267 -30.01 8.51 -5.83
N PRO A 268 -31.03 8.39 -4.94
CA PRO A 268 -32.23 9.23 -5.04
C PRO A 268 -32.05 10.64 -4.46
N GLY A 269 -30.90 10.96 -3.88
CA GLY A 269 -30.64 12.18 -3.14
C GLY A 269 -29.36 12.89 -3.51
N PHE A 270 -29.02 13.91 -2.73
CA PHE A 270 -27.73 14.60 -2.79
C PHE A 270 -26.70 13.84 -1.97
N GLY A 271 -25.51 13.63 -2.49
CA GLY A 271 -24.47 12.89 -1.79
C GLY A 271 -23.08 13.52 -1.90
N ILE A 272 -22.21 13.02 -1.04
CA ILE A 272 -20.77 13.22 -1.08
C ILE A 272 -20.08 11.89 -0.80
N GLY A 273 -18.94 11.67 -1.40
CA GLY A 273 -18.19 10.44 -1.15
C GLY A 273 -16.88 10.33 -1.90
N ILE A 274 -16.32 9.13 -1.81
CA ILE A 274 -15.17 8.69 -2.58
C ILE A 274 -15.62 7.78 -3.72
N GLY A 275 -14.91 7.81 -4.85
CA GLY A 275 -15.27 7.02 -6.01
C GLY A 275 -14.09 6.82 -6.96
N GLN A 276 -14.20 5.82 -7.82
CA GLN A 276 -13.25 5.57 -8.90
C GLN A 276 -13.97 5.42 -10.23
N HIS A 277 -13.40 6.03 -11.26
CA HIS A 277 -13.95 5.92 -12.59
C HIS A 277 -13.59 4.56 -13.21
N GLU A 278 -14.57 3.90 -13.84
CA GLU A 278 -14.40 2.59 -14.48
C GLU A 278 -13.46 2.64 -15.69
N THR A 279 -13.43 3.77 -16.39
CA THR A 279 -12.55 4.02 -17.52
C THR A 279 -11.50 5.06 -17.14
N GLY A 280 -10.29 4.62 -16.86
CA GLY A 280 -9.12 5.52 -16.80
C GLY A 280 -8.46 5.59 -18.18
N GLY A 281 -7.74 6.68 -18.47
CA GLY A 281 -7.03 6.82 -19.74
C GLY A 281 -5.94 5.75 -19.88
N GLY A 282 -6.08 4.76 -20.69
CA GLY A 282 -5.08 3.71 -20.92
C GLY A 282 -5.67 2.33 -21.17
N ASN A 283 -4.80 1.39 -21.48
CA ASN A 283 -5.22 0.02 -21.80
C ASN A 283 -5.55 -0.83 -20.57
N PHE A 284 -5.11 -0.40 -19.39
CA PHE A 284 -5.24 -1.14 -18.16
C PHE A 284 -6.04 -0.34 -17.15
N SER A 285 -7.27 -0.78 -16.90
CA SER A 285 -8.14 -0.23 -15.87
C SER A 285 -8.17 -1.24 -14.72
N PRO A 286 -7.48 -0.95 -13.63
CA PRO A 286 -7.36 -1.92 -12.57
C PRO A 286 -8.65 -1.95 -11.75
N TRP A 287 -9.23 -3.11 -11.71
CA TRP A 287 -10.40 -3.43 -10.90
C TRP A 287 -10.00 -4.40 -9.78
N VAL A 288 -10.66 -4.29 -8.66
CA VAL A 288 -10.45 -5.22 -7.54
C VAL A 288 -11.03 -6.59 -7.88
N ASN A 289 -10.42 -7.64 -7.38
CA ASN A 289 -10.86 -9.01 -7.59
C ASN A 289 -11.76 -9.48 -6.45
N ALA A 290 -12.85 -10.19 -6.78
CA ALA A 290 -13.68 -10.87 -5.81
C ALA A 290 -13.80 -12.35 -6.13
N PRO A 291 -12.83 -13.19 -5.75
CA PRO A 291 -12.96 -14.64 -5.87
C PRO A 291 -14.20 -15.15 -5.14
N PRO A 292 -14.94 -16.14 -5.69
CA PRO A 292 -16.16 -16.64 -5.11
C PRO A 292 -16.02 -17.01 -3.62
N GLY A 293 -16.93 -16.48 -2.80
CA GLY A 293 -17.00 -16.74 -1.37
C GLY A 293 -15.98 -15.97 -0.52
N THR A 294 -15.15 -15.11 -1.12
CA THR A 294 -14.25 -14.23 -0.35
C THR A 294 -15.00 -13.01 0.17
N GLU A 295 -14.75 -12.68 1.44
CA GLU A 295 -15.31 -11.49 2.08
C GLU A 295 -14.53 -10.25 1.63
N GLN A 296 -15.22 -9.28 1.05
CA GLN A 296 -14.66 -8.00 0.60
C GLN A 296 -15.03 -6.89 1.57
N ARG A 297 -14.08 -6.03 1.94
CA ARG A 297 -14.28 -4.90 2.86
C ARG A 297 -14.17 -3.58 2.10
N LEU A 298 -15.31 -2.96 1.85
CA LEU A 298 -15.43 -1.73 1.07
C LEU A 298 -15.53 -0.55 2.03
N GLY A 299 -14.37 -0.02 2.45
CA GLY A 299 -14.25 0.91 3.56
C GLY A 299 -14.23 2.38 3.15
N VAL A 300 -14.74 3.25 4.03
CA VAL A 300 -14.63 4.69 3.99
C VAL A 300 -14.53 5.26 5.40
N PHE A 301 -13.70 6.26 5.59
CA PHE A 301 -13.60 7.01 6.85
C PHE A 301 -14.39 8.32 6.78
N TYR A 302 -15.07 8.63 7.87
CA TYR A 302 -15.63 9.94 8.14
C TYR A 302 -14.90 10.55 9.35
N LEU A 303 -14.40 11.79 9.17
CA LEU A 303 -13.78 12.54 10.26
C LEU A 303 -14.71 13.66 10.71
N LEU A 304 -15.03 13.66 12.00
CA LEU A 304 -15.84 14.68 12.63
C LEU A 304 -14.94 15.85 13.06
N SER A 305 -15.28 17.10 12.74
CA SER A 305 -14.51 18.27 13.15
C SER A 305 -15.40 19.44 13.52
N ARG A 306 -15.05 20.19 14.58
CA ARG A 306 -15.67 21.48 14.89
C ARG A 306 -15.06 22.64 14.08
N GLU A 307 -13.89 22.38 13.50
CA GLU A 307 -13.19 23.34 12.68
C GLU A 307 -13.86 23.51 11.30
N PRO A 308 -13.61 24.63 10.63
CA PRO A 308 -13.93 24.76 9.21
C PRO A 308 -13.29 23.67 8.36
N ALA A 309 -13.67 23.57 7.09
CA ALA A 309 -13.22 22.53 6.18
C ALA A 309 -11.71 22.37 6.12
N GLU A 310 -10.95 23.47 6.13
CA GLU A 310 -9.48 23.45 6.14
C GLU A 310 -8.91 22.76 7.39
N GLY A 311 -9.57 22.94 8.54
CA GLY A 311 -9.21 22.26 9.78
C GLY A 311 -9.46 20.76 9.68
N ALA A 312 -10.60 20.37 9.13
CA ALA A 312 -10.94 18.96 8.91
C ALA A 312 -9.98 18.28 7.92
N ILE A 313 -9.61 18.95 6.82
CA ILE A 313 -8.61 18.46 5.85
C ILE A 313 -7.26 18.28 6.55
N ARG A 314 -6.78 19.28 7.28
CA ARG A 314 -5.51 19.15 8.02
C ARG A 314 -5.52 18.00 9.03
N GLU A 315 -6.63 17.77 9.71
CA GLU A 315 -6.77 16.68 10.67
C GLU A 315 -6.80 15.31 9.95
N ALA A 316 -7.50 15.18 8.83
CA ALA A 316 -7.47 13.97 8.01
C ALA A 316 -6.05 13.65 7.51
N LEU A 317 -5.32 14.67 7.07
CA LEU A 317 -3.94 14.51 6.59
C LEU A 317 -2.93 14.13 7.69
N ARG A 318 -3.26 14.33 8.96
CA ARG A 318 -2.39 13.84 10.04
C ARG A 318 -2.25 12.32 10.01
N PHE A 319 -3.25 11.59 9.53
CA PHE A 319 -3.22 10.13 9.43
C PHE A 319 -2.22 9.62 8.41
N THR A 320 -1.85 10.42 7.43
CA THR A 320 -0.85 10.12 6.38
C THR A 320 0.41 10.99 6.50
N HIS A 321 0.64 11.63 7.67
CA HIS A 321 1.73 12.60 7.88
C HIS A 321 1.74 13.73 6.85
N GLY A 322 0.57 14.13 6.32
CA GLY A 322 0.45 15.10 5.24
C GLY A 322 0.83 14.52 3.87
N ASP A 323 0.58 13.24 3.65
CA ASP A 323 1.03 12.46 2.49
C ASP A 323 2.56 12.46 2.35
N ARG A 324 3.24 12.17 3.47
CA ARG A 324 4.68 12.20 3.54
C ARG A 324 5.24 11.06 4.38
N PHE A 325 6.41 10.56 4.01
CA PHE A 325 7.19 9.60 4.79
C PHE A 325 8.07 10.38 5.79
N PRO A 326 7.84 10.24 7.13
CA PRO A 326 8.57 10.99 8.12
C PRO A 326 10.04 10.59 8.20
N GLU A 327 10.91 11.55 8.53
CA GLU A 327 12.30 11.26 8.82
C GLU A 327 12.44 10.40 10.10
N LEU A 328 13.28 9.38 10.06
CA LEU A 328 13.68 8.59 11.21
C LEU A 328 15.19 8.67 11.42
N PRO A 329 15.66 8.92 12.66
CA PRO A 329 17.10 8.98 12.96
C PRO A 329 17.83 7.69 12.53
N GLY A 330 18.99 7.84 11.86
CA GLY A 330 19.79 6.73 11.38
C GLY A 330 19.17 5.91 10.25
N ARG A 331 18.15 6.44 9.58
CA ARG A 331 17.48 5.80 8.45
C ARG A 331 17.27 6.76 7.29
N LYS A 332 17.17 6.19 6.09
CA LYS A 332 16.85 6.89 4.86
C LYS A 332 15.71 6.19 4.14
N VAL A 333 14.81 6.98 3.57
CA VAL A 333 13.65 6.50 2.82
C VAL A 333 14.07 6.14 1.40
N PHE A 334 14.03 4.87 1.08
CA PHE A 334 14.37 4.32 -0.23
C PHE A 334 13.11 3.78 -0.92
N THR A 335 12.88 4.16 -2.17
CA THR A 335 11.81 3.62 -3.02
C THR A 335 12.39 3.03 -4.30
N SER A 336 11.73 2.03 -4.85
CA SER A 336 12.21 1.29 -6.01
C SER A 336 11.12 1.09 -7.06
N HIS A 337 11.56 0.83 -8.29
CA HIS A 337 10.77 0.44 -9.42
C HIS A 337 9.92 1.58 -10.01
N TRP A 338 10.64 2.56 -10.56
CA TRP A 338 10.03 3.72 -11.20
C TRP A 338 10.45 3.80 -12.66
N HIS A 339 9.47 3.82 -13.58
CA HIS A 339 9.63 3.99 -15.02
C HIS A 339 9.10 5.37 -15.41
N MET A 340 9.95 6.37 -15.45
CA MET A 340 9.51 7.75 -15.61
C MET A 340 9.83 8.34 -16.98
N ALA A 341 10.53 7.57 -17.80
CA ALA A 341 10.98 7.95 -19.15
C ALA A 341 11.76 9.29 -19.19
N PHE A 342 12.29 9.76 -18.04
CA PHE A 342 12.97 11.06 -17.95
C PHE A 342 14.27 11.09 -18.76
N THR A 343 14.91 9.94 -18.94
CA THR A 343 16.11 9.78 -19.77
C THR A 343 15.81 10.06 -21.23
N VAL A 344 14.74 9.47 -21.76
CA VAL A 344 14.31 9.64 -23.16
C VAL A 344 13.92 11.10 -23.41
N GLU A 345 13.20 11.71 -22.47
CA GLU A 345 12.82 13.11 -22.55
C GLU A 345 14.04 14.04 -22.52
N ALA A 346 15.02 13.77 -21.66
CA ALA A 346 16.27 14.53 -21.60
C ALA A 346 17.07 14.42 -22.92
N MET A 347 17.14 13.22 -23.51
CA MET A 347 17.78 13.01 -24.81
C MET A 347 17.09 13.82 -25.91
N ARG A 348 15.75 13.80 -25.96
CA ARG A 348 14.94 14.57 -26.89
C ARG A 348 15.20 16.08 -26.74
N GLN A 349 15.12 16.60 -25.53
CA GLN A 349 15.35 18.02 -25.23
C GLN A 349 16.78 18.47 -25.59
N LYS A 350 17.79 17.63 -25.35
CA LYS A 350 19.18 17.88 -25.79
C LYS A 350 19.29 17.97 -27.33
N ALA A 351 18.63 17.07 -28.03
CA ALA A 351 18.60 17.06 -29.49
C ALA A 351 17.91 18.32 -30.09
N GLU A 352 16.89 18.83 -29.40
CA GLU A 352 16.20 20.08 -29.73
C GLU A 352 16.98 21.35 -29.35
N GLY A 353 18.13 21.21 -28.69
CA GLY A 353 18.99 22.34 -28.30
C GLY A 353 18.54 23.05 -27.02
N ILE A 354 17.65 22.47 -26.22
CA ILE A 354 17.22 23.05 -24.95
C ILE A 354 18.39 23.00 -23.96
N ARG A 355 18.79 24.16 -23.45
CA ARG A 355 19.88 24.29 -22.46
C ARG A 355 19.66 25.53 -21.57
N PRO A 356 19.80 25.40 -20.23
CA PRO A 356 19.91 24.14 -19.48
C PRO A 356 18.65 23.30 -19.56
N LEU A 357 18.77 21.99 -19.34
CA LEU A 357 17.60 21.13 -19.24
C LEU A 357 16.77 21.49 -17.98
N PRO A 358 15.45 21.53 -18.08
CA PRO A 358 14.57 21.77 -16.94
C PRO A 358 14.72 20.66 -15.89
N ILE A 359 14.45 20.99 -14.63
CA ILE A 359 14.31 19.97 -13.57
C ILE A 359 12.94 19.31 -13.77
N PRO A 360 12.86 17.99 -13.95
CA PRO A 360 11.60 17.29 -14.08
C PRO A 360 10.77 17.41 -12.77
N GLU A 361 9.46 17.49 -12.90
CA GLU A 361 8.52 17.61 -11.80
C GLU A 361 8.65 16.47 -10.77
N LEU A 362 9.02 15.27 -11.21
CA LEU A 362 9.25 14.10 -10.36
C LEU A 362 10.19 14.38 -9.17
N VAL A 363 11.20 15.25 -9.35
CA VAL A 363 12.17 15.59 -8.29
C VAL A 363 11.47 16.29 -7.12
N GLU A 364 10.60 17.25 -7.43
CA GLU A 364 9.81 17.96 -6.41
C GLU A 364 8.79 17.05 -5.74
N VAL A 365 8.19 16.13 -6.50
CA VAL A 365 7.24 15.15 -5.97
C VAL A 365 7.93 14.22 -4.97
N PHE A 366 9.07 13.63 -5.30
CA PHE A 366 9.82 12.76 -4.37
C PHE A 366 10.28 13.50 -3.11
N LYS A 367 10.81 14.71 -3.25
CA LYS A 367 11.22 15.54 -2.12
C LYS A 367 10.03 15.92 -1.23
N GLY A 368 8.88 16.24 -1.84
CA GLY A 368 7.64 16.53 -1.16
C GLY A 368 7.14 15.35 -0.34
N LEU A 369 7.26 14.13 -0.86
CA LEU A 369 6.92 12.88 -0.18
C LEU A 369 7.90 12.48 0.94
N GLY A 370 9.07 13.13 1.04
CA GLY A 370 10.10 12.78 2.03
C GLY A 370 10.94 11.58 1.64
N VAL A 371 11.07 11.31 0.35
CA VAL A 371 11.94 10.24 -0.19
C VAL A 371 13.37 10.74 -0.27
N ASP A 372 14.33 9.96 0.25
CA ASP A 372 15.76 10.27 0.20
C ASP A 372 16.47 9.64 -1.01
N ALA A 373 16.08 8.42 -1.41
CA ALA A 373 16.72 7.72 -2.53
C ALA A 373 15.68 6.99 -3.40
N VAL A 374 15.84 7.12 -4.71
CA VAL A 374 14.95 6.57 -5.73
C VAL A 374 15.73 5.67 -6.66
N HIS A 375 15.37 4.39 -6.74
CA HIS A 375 15.84 3.47 -7.76
C HIS A 375 14.95 3.58 -8.99
N ALA A 376 15.46 4.26 -10.02
CA ALA A 376 14.83 4.38 -11.31
C ALA A 376 15.11 3.10 -12.11
N ALA A 377 14.06 2.33 -12.35
CA ALA A 377 14.16 1.02 -13.02
C ALA A 377 13.71 1.14 -14.48
N GLU A 378 14.39 2.01 -15.23
CA GLU A 378 14.05 2.27 -16.63
C GLU A 378 14.33 1.07 -17.54
N PHE A 379 13.73 1.08 -18.70
CA PHE A 379 14.07 0.18 -19.80
C PHE A 379 15.07 0.85 -20.74
N HIS A 380 16.18 0.18 -21.01
CA HIS A 380 17.19 0.65 -21.94
C HIS A 380 17.34 -0.35 -23.08
N GLY A 381 17.17 0.12 -24.31
CA GLY A 381 17.14 -0.76 -25.48
C GLY A 381 16.05 -1.83 -25.39
N ASP A 382 14.86 -1.47 -24.89
CA ASP A 382 13.70 -2.33 -24.62
C ASP A 382 13.88 -3.40 -23.52
N GLY A 383 15.06 -3.54 -22.93
CA GLY A 383 15.31 -4.55 -21.89
C GLY A 383 15.13 -6.00 -22.33
N HIS A 384 15.11 -6.28 -23.63
CA HIS A 384 14.86 -7.61 -24.19
C HIS A 384 16.13 -8.26 -24.77
N PRO A 385 16.18 -9.59 -24.88
CA PRO A 385 17.30 -10.29 -25.53
C PRO A 385 17.56 -9.91 -26.98
N GLY A 386 16.61 -9.24 -27.63
CA GLY A 386 16.74 -8.69 -28.98
C GLY A 386 17.27 -7.26 -29.03
N ASP A 387 17.67 -6.69 -27.91
CA ASP A 387 18.25 -5.36 -27.80
C ASP A 387 19.36 -5.15 -28.85
N PRO A 388 19.30 -4.09 -29.66
CA PRO A 388 20.32 -3.78 -30.67
C PRO A 388 21.68 -3.35 -30.08
N GLY A 389 21.86 -3.28 -28.76
CA GLY A 389 23.11 -2.94 -28.06
C GLY A 389 23.59 -1.51 -28.29
N PRO A 390 23.81 -1.07 -29.54
CA PRO A 390 24.29 0.30 -29.82
C PRO A 390 23.37 1.42 -29.33
N ILE A 391 22.08 1.16 -29.21
CA ILE A 391 21.10 2.13 -28.67
C ILE A 391 21.20 2.18 -27.14
N ARG A 392 21.39 1.05 -26.51
CA ARG A 392 21.42 0.92 -25.05
C ARG A 392 22.53 1.73 -24.38
N LEU A 393 23.75 1.69 -24.91
CA LEU A 393 24.88 2.40 -24.30
C LEU A 393 24.70 3.93 -24.28
N PRO A 394 24.23 4.59 -25.34
CA PRO A 394 23.84 6.01 -25.28
C PRO A 394 22.73 6.32 -24.29
N GLU A 395 21.74 5.44 -24.15
CA GLU A 395 20.64 5.60 -23.20
C GLU A 395 21.14 5.48 -21.76
N LEU A 396 21.96 4.47 -21.45
CA LEU A 396 22.62 4.35 -20.14
C LEU A 396 23.47 5.57 -19.81
N ALA A 397 24.25 6.08 -20.76
CA ALA A 397 25.05 7.29 -20.56
C ALA A 397 24.16 8.50 -20.22
N ALA A 398 23.07 8.68 -20.94
CA ALA A 398 22.10 9.74 -20.68
C ALA A 398 21.45 9.59 -19.31
N MET A 399 21.09 8.36 -18.91
CA MET A 399 20.54 8.07 -17.58
C MET A 399 21.54 8.41 -16.47
N PHE A 400 22.79 8.01 -16.61
CA PHE A 400 23.80 8.29 -15.59
C PHE A 400 24.06 9.79 -15.43
N GLU A 401 24.09 10.53 -16.55
CA GLU A 401 24.21 11.99 -16.53
C GLU A 401 22.99 12.66 -15.86
N GLU A 402 21.78 12.22 -16.21
CA GLU A 402 20.57 12.78 -15.64
C GLU A 402 20.39 12.42 -14.16
N CYS A 403 20.62 11.17 -13.75
CA CYS A 403 20.61 10.80 -12.34
C CYS A 403 21.61 11.61 -11.53
N ARG A 404 22.82 11.85 -12.06
CA ARG A 404 23.79 12.73 -11.41
C ARG A 404 23.27 14.16 -11.29
N ARG A 405 22.71 14.72 -12.37
CA ARG A 405 22.21 16.10 -12.41
C ARG A 405 21.05 16.33 -11.47
N LEU A 406 20.17 15.33 -11.29
CA LEU A 406 18.96 15.40 -10.49
C LEU A 406 19.20 15.04 -9.02
N SER A 407 20.39 14.50 -8.69
CA SER A 407 20.76 14.18 -7.32
C SER A 407 21.32 15.39 -6.59
N ASP A 408 20.98 15.52 -5.30
CA ASP A 408 21.53 16.54 -4.41
C ASP A 408 21.67 16.01 -2.97
N GLU A 409 21.80 16.88 -1.97
CA GLU A 409 21.94 16.49 -0.57
C GLU A 409 20.66 15.88 0.04
N LYS A 410 19.50 16.07 -0.60
CA LYS A 410 18.19 15.60 -0.13
C LYS A 410 17.61 14.45 -0.94
N LEU A 411 18.07 14.25 -2.17
CA LEU A 411 17.57 13.21 -3.06
C LEU A 411 18.70 12.59 -3.85
N LEU A 412 18.83 11.29 -3.78
CA LEU A 412 19.72 10.49 -4.61
C LEU A 412 18.90 9.72 -5.66
N MET A 413 19.11 10.04 -6.94
CA MET A 413 18.57 9.27 -8.06
C MET A 413 19.55 8.15 -8.41
N ILE A 414 19.13 6.91 -8.21
CA ILE A 414 19.93 5.71 -8.47
C ILE A 414 19.53 5.14 -9.82
N PRO A 415 20.46 5.09 -10.79
CA PRO A 415 20.19 4.45 -12.07
C PRO A 415 20.08 2.93 -11.89
N GLY A 416 19.07 2.35 -12.48
CA GLY A 416 18.80 0.92 -12.45
C GLY A 416 18.00 0.47 -13.67
N GLU A 417 17.55 -0.75 -13.64
CA GLU A 417 16.88 -1.39 -14.75
C GLU A 417 15.83 -2.38 -14.27
N GLU A 418 14.67 -2.42 -14.93
CA GLU A 418 13.84 -3.60 -14.96
C GLU A 418 14.18 -4.42 -16.20
N ALA A 419 14.77 -5.58 -16.00
CA ALA A 419 15.17 -6.44 -17.08
C ALA A 419 14.09 -7.48 -17.40
N ASN A 420 13.79 -7.60 -18.69
CA ASN A 420 12.95 -8.66 -19.25
C ASN A 420 13.79 -9.83 -19.76
N LEU A 421 15.06 -9.84 -19.37
CA LEU A 421 16.01 -10.88 -19.71
C LEU A 421 15.69 -12.15 -18.96
N TYR A 422 15.72 -13.25 -19.68
CA TYR A 422 15.42 -14.57 -19.17
C TYR A 422 16.51 -15.10 -18.22
N LEU A 423 16.13 -15.50 -17.01
CA LEU A 423 17.04 -15.99 -15.97
C LEU A 423 16.69 -17.38 -15.43
N GLY A 424 15.90 -18.17 -16.10
CA GLY A 424 15.51 -19.47 -15.57
C GLY A 424 15.14 -20.48 -16.64
N PRO A 425 14.72 -21.69 -16.26
CA PRO A 425 14.34 -22.74 -17.21
C PRO A 425 13.16 -22.30 -18.06
N ARG A 426 13.27 -22.49 -19.40
CA ARG A 426 12.18 -22.19 -20.33
C ARG A 426 11.20 -23.35 -20.37
N GLU A 427 10.09 -23.19 -19.69
CA GLU A 427 8.93 -24.06 -19.85
C GLU A 427 7.90 -23.36 -20.75
N PRO A 428 7.27 -24.08 -21.70
CA PRO A 428 6.21 -23.51 -22.53
C PRO A 428 5.09 -22.90 -21.66
N GLY A 429 4.77 -21.64 -21.91
CA GLY A 429 3.72 -20.92 -21.17
C GLY A 429 4.11 -20.40 -19.79
N ARG A 430 5.35 -20.62 -19.33
CA ARG A 430 5.85 -20.08 -18.07
C ARG A 430 6.96 -19.07 -18.31
N ASN A 431 6.64 -17.80 -18.12
CA ASN A 431 7.63 -16.73 -18.16
C ASN A 431 8.32 -16.67 -16.78
N PRO A 432 9.68 -16.65 -16.71
CA PRO A 432 10.41 -16.49 -15.45
C PRO A 432 10.22 -15.10 -14.80
N GLY A 433 9.55 -14.20 -15.49
CA GLY A 433 9.18 -12.89 -14.96
C GLY A 433 10.21 -11.82 -15.26
N HIS A 434 9.94 -10.67 -14.68
CA HIS A 434 10.83 -9.52 -14.70
C HIS A 434 11.67 -9.49 -13.41
N TRP A 435 12.80 -8.81 -13.49
CA TRP A 435 13.69 -8.63 -12.35
C TRP A 435 14.36 -7.26 -12.41
N LEU A 436 14.73 -6.75 -11.26
CA LEU A 436 15.38 -5.48 -11.11
C LEU A 436 16.87 -5.65 -10.85
N ALA A 437 17.67 -4.75 -11.41
CA ALA A 437 19.11 -4.70 -11.20
C ALA A 437 19.53 -3.33 -10.70
N MET A 438 20.42 -3.32 -9.71
CA MET A 438 21.03 -2.13 -9.14
C MET A 438 22.52 -2.36 -8.91
N PHE A 439 23.36 -1.50 -9.45
CA PHE A 439 24.81 -1.49 -9.23
C PHE A 439 25.20 -0.38 -8.25
N PRO A 440 26.31 -0.47 -7.53
CA PRO A 440 26.73 0.55 -6.55
C PRO A 440 27.24 1.86 -7.18
N LYS A 441 27.42 1.88 -8.48
CA LYS A 441 27.90 2.97 -9.34
C LYS A 441 27.37 2.76 -10.76
N PRO A 442 27.47 3.74 -11.67
CA PRO A 442 27.19 3.55 -13.09
C PRO A 442 27.98 2.39 -13.70
N VAL A 443 27.31 1.47 -14.38
CA VAL A 443 27.89 0.30 -15.08
C VAL A 443 27.32 0.20 -16.46
N TYR A 444 28.19 0.19 -17.50
CA TYR A 444 27.77 -0.03 -18.87
C TYR A 444 27.71 -1.51 -19.22
N TRP A 445 26.58 -1.96 -19.70
CA TRP A 445 26.39 -3.34 -20.10
C TRP A 445 25.35 -3.48 -21.20
N THR A 446 25.44 -4.57 -21.98
CA THR A 446 24.50 -4.91 -23.05
C THR A 446 23.86 -6.26 -22.76
N MET A 447 22.62 -6.46 -23.23
CA MET A 447 21.88 -7.73 -23.07
C MET A 447 22.14 -8.70 -24.23
N LYS A 448 23.24 -8.52 -24.97
CA LYS A 448 23.63 -9.36 -26.08
C LYS A 448 25.14 -9.57 -26.10
N ARG A 449 25.54 -10.81 -26.26
CA ARG A 449 26.92 -11.18 -26.50
C ARG A 449 27.02 -12.05 -27.73
N GLY A 450 27.72 -11.53 -28.74
CA GLY A 450 27.92 -12.22 -30.01
C GLY A 450 28.91 -13.38 -29.94
N PRO A 451 28.90 -14.31 -30.91
CA PRO A 451 29.90 -15.38 -30.99
C PRO A 451 31.31 -14.78 -31.03
N GLY A 452 32.18 -15.22 -30.11
CA GLY A 452 33.54 -14.73 -30.01
C GLY A 452 33.73 -13.34 -29.40
N GLN A 453 32.66 -12.66 -29.02
CA GLN A 453 32.75 -11.40 -28.31
C GLN A 453 33.19 -11.64 -26.86
N PRO A 454 34.18 -10.86 -26.34
CA PRO A 454 34.60 -11.00 -24.95
C PRO A 454 33.46 -10.55 -24.01
N PHE A 455 33.43 -11.10 -22.78
CA PHE A 455 32.49 -10.69 -21.74
C PHE A 455 32.71 -9.22 -21.32
N VAL A 456 33.95 -8.78 -21.30
CA VAL A 456 34.36 -7.41 -20.94
C VAL A 456 35.12 -6.81 -22.12
N GLU A 457 34.76 -5.60 -22.52
CA GLU A 457 35.43 -4.81 -23.55
C GLU A 457 35.74 -3.42 -23.03
N ASN A 458 36.82 -2.83 -23.47
CA ASN A 458 37.15 -1.43 -23.19
C ASN A 458 36.74 -0.56 -24.37
N ASP A 459 35.55 0.00 -24.30
CA ASP A 459 35.01 0.89 -25.33
C ASP A 459 35.65 2.28 -25.23
N PRO A 460 36.06 2.90 -26.34
CA PRO A 460 36.70 4.21 -26.34
C PRO A 460 35.80 5.35 -25.82
N THR A 461 34.46 5.19 -25.88
CA THR A 461 33.49 6.19 -25.45
C THR A 461 32.97 5.94 -24.06
N TYR A 462 32.67 4.67 -23.73
CA TYR A 462 31.99 4.28 -22.50
C TYR A 462 32.90 3.64 -21.46
N GLY A 463 34.17 3.39 -21.79
CA GLY A 463 35.11 2.70 -20.91
C GLY A 463 34.81 1.20 -20.83
N THR A 464 34.73 0.66 -19.60
CA THR A 464 34.44 -0.75 -19.41
C THR A 464 32.97 -1.05 -19.73
N VAL A 465 32.75 -1.91 -20.71
CA VAL A 465 31.43 -2.40 -21.15
C VAL A 465 31.36 -3.92 -20.97
N TYR A 466 30.28 -4.40 -20.38
CA TYR A 466 30.00 -5.82 -20.20
C TYR A 466 28.98 -6.31 -21.23
N HIS A 467 29.25 -7.45 -21.83
CA HIS A 467 28.34 -8.10 -22.80
C HIS A 467 27.72 -9.34 -22.16
N VAL A 468 26.41 -9.26 -21.85
CA VAL A 468 25.67 -10.31 -21.17
C VAL A 468 24.88 -11.11 -22.22
N GLY A 469 25.25 -12.38 -22.41
CA GLY A 469 24.61 -13.27 -23.37
C GLY A 469 23.67 -14.30 -22.77
N ASP A 470 23.81 -14.58 -21.49
CA ASP A 470 23.04 -15.58 -20.76
C ASP A 470 23.00 -15.32 -19.24
N THR A 471 22.41 -16.22 -18.49
CA THR A 471 22.29 -16.16 -17.03
C THR A 471 23.65 -16.17 -16.34
N GLU A 472 24.63 -16.96 -16.82
CA GLU A 472 25.97 -17.04 -16.24
C GLU A 472 26.71 -15.69 -16.37
N ASP A 473 26.68 -15.09 -17.55
CA ASP A 473 27.26 -13.77 -17.82
C ASP A 473 26.64 -12.72 -16.88
N MET A 474 25.30 -12.75 -16.68
CA MET A 474 24.60 -11.78 -15.81
C MET A 474 25.05 -11.90 -14.36
N PHE A 475 25.15 -13.11 -13.82
CA PHE A 475 25.63 -13.28 -12.44
C PHE A 475 27.11 -13.00 -12.27
N LYS A 476 27.91 -13.24 -13.31
CA LYS A 476 29.30 -12.84 -13.35
C LYS A 476 29.43 -11.32 -13.28
N LEU A 477 28.58 -10.57 -14.01
CA LEU A 477 28.52 -9.11 -13.96
C LEU A 477 28.11 -8.62 -12.56
N LEU A 478 27.00 -9.14 -12.01
CA LEU A 478 26.52 -8.76 -10.68
C LEU A 478 27.59 -9.00 -9.60
N ASN A 479 28.26 -10.14 -9.63
CA ASN A 479 29.32 -10.47 -8.68
C ASN A 479 30.56 -9.57 -8.84
N GLN A 480 30.98 -9.31 -10.09
CA GLN A 480 32.17 -8.52 -10.38
C GLN A 480 31.99 -7.04 -10.03
N GLU A 481 30.80 -6.49 -10.25
CA GLU A 481 30.47 -5.10 -9.97
C GLU A 481 29.72 -4.92 -8.65
N HIS A 482 29.64 -5.96 -7.81
CA HIS A 482 28.94 -5.95 -6.51
C HIS A 482 27.47 -5.52 -6.58
N GLY A 483 26.83 -5.76 -7.73
CA GLY A 483 25.44 -5.44 -7.97
C GLY A 483 24.47 -6.35 -7.20
N LEU A 484 23.20 -5.96 -7.22
CA LEU A 484 22.08 -6.70 -6.63
C LEU A 484 20.96 -6.85 -7.66
N ALA A 485 20.25 -7.98 -7.55
CA ALA A 485 19.04 -8.21 -8.33
C ALA A 485 17.94 -8.84 -7.47
N TRP A 486 16.69 -8.68 -7.88
CA TRP A 486 15.53 -9.28 -7.22
C TRP A 486 14.33 -9.39 -8.18
N THR A 487 13.43 -10.33 -7.90
CA THR A 487 12.20 -10.54 -8.69
C THR A 487 11.27 -9.33 -8.54
N ALA A 488 10.88 -8.72 -9.66
CA ALA A 488 9.87 -7.66 -9.71
C ALA A 488 8.45 -8.25 -9.60
N HIS A 489 7.51 -7.49 -8.98
CA HIS A 489 6.08 -7.85 -8.84
C HIS A 489 5.79 -9.37 -8.81
N PRO A 490 6.35 -10.11 -7.82
CA PRO A 490 6.34 -11.56 -7.80
C PRO A 490 4.92 -12.12 -7.73
N ARG A 491 4.71 -13.28 -8.35
CA ARG A 491 3.44 -14.02 -8.40
C ARG A 491 2.28 -13.27 -9.05
N ILE A 492 2.56 -12.18 -9.79
CA ILE A 492 1.58 -11.45 -10.61
C ILE A 492 2.23 -10.91 -11.89
N LYS A 493 1.44 -10.35 -12.78
CA LYS A 493 1.90 -9.77 -14.07
C LYS A 493 2.76 -10.78 -14.85
N SER A 494 3.87 -10.30 -15.40
CA SER A 494 4.84 -11.15 -16.09
C SER A 494 5.56 -12.13 -15.16
N SER A 495 5.56 -11.88 -13.85
CA SER A 495 6.24 -12.71 -12.85
C SER A 495 5.31 -13.72 -12.13
N ASN A 496 4.23 -14.17 -12.80
CA ASN A 496 3.22 -15.06 -12.21
C ASN A 496 3.77 -16.31 -11.54
N PHE A 497 4.87 -16.84 -12.04
CA PHE A 497 5.51 -18.06 -11.52
C PHE A 497 6.84 -17.80 -10.82
N ALA A 498 7.28 -16.54 -10.79
CA ALA A 498 8.54 -16.16 -10.18
C ALA A 498 8.36 -15.69 -8.73
N PRO A 499 9.30 -15.98 -7.84
CA PRO A 499 10.56 -16.74 -8.05
C PRO A 499 10.42 -18.26 -7.90
N ASP A 500 9.23 -18.79 -7.72
CA ASP A 500 8.99 -20.22 -7.41
C ASP A 500 9.63 -21.17 -8.42
N ILE A 501 9.63 -20.81 -9.71
CA ILE A 501 10.15 -21.67 -10.79
C ILE A 501 11.68 -21.78 -10.80
N TYR A 502 12.40 -20.85 -10.15
CA TYR A 502 13.86 -20.88 -10.10
C TYR A 502 14.44 -20.86 -8.67
N ARG A 503 13.61 -21.19 -7.67
CA ARG A 503 14.02 -21.22 -6.25
C ARG A 503 15.19 -22.17 -5.95
N ASP A 504 15.36 -23.21 -6.78
CA ASP A 504 16.40 -24.23 -6.63
C ASP A 504 17.65 -23.92 -7.46
N GLU A 505 17.63 -22.88 -8.30
CA GLU A 505 18.76 -22.45 -9.11
C GLU A 505 19.86 -21.83 -8.24
N ASP A 506 21.12 -22.05 -8.61
CA ASP A 506 22.28 -21.54 -7.87
C ASP A 506 22.27 -20.01 -7.76
N PHE A 507 21.83 -19.31 -8.81
CA PHE A 507 21.78 -17.87 -8.79
C PHE A 507 20.79 -17.32 -7.76
N PHE A 508 19.63 -17.98 -7.60
CA PHE A 508 18.65 -17.55 -6.60
C PHE A 508 19.22 -17.71 -5.19
N ARG A 509 20.01 -18.73 -4.95
CA ARG A 509 20.67 -18.99 -3.65
C ARG A 509 21.86 -18.08 -3.38
N GLY A 510 22.45 -17.48 -4.42
CA GLY A 510 23.60 -16.58 -4.33
C GLY A 510 23.29 -15.23 -3.67
N ASP A 511 24.33 -14.55 -3.18
CA ASP A 511 24.22 -13.29 -2.43
C ASP A 511 23.89 -12.07 -3.30
N SER A 512 24.08 -12.16 -4.61
CA SER A 512 23.73 -11.08 -5.55
C SER A 512 22.23 -11.04 -5.85
N TRP A 513 21.47 -12.11 -5.55
CA TRP A 513 20.03 -12.15 -5.67
C TRP A 513 19.38 -11.95 -4.30
N LEU A 514 18.76 -10.80 -4.11
CA LEU A 514 18.19 -10.42 -2.81
C LEU A 514 16.95 -11.23 -2.42
N GLY A 515 16.14 -11.63 -3.39
CA GLY A 515 14.85 -12.28 -3.17
C GLY A 515 13.78 -11.73 -4.11
N ALA A 516 12.80 -11.02 -3.56
CA ALA A 516 11.69 -10.50 -4.34
C ALA A 516 11.21 -9.13 -3.83
N ALA A 517 10.32 -8.51 -4.58
CA ALA A 517 9.71 -7.26 -4.22
C ALA A 517 8.36 -7.44 -3.50
N TRP A 518 8.07 -6.55 -2.56
CA TRP A 518 6.74 -6.35 -2.02
C TRP A 518 6.02 -5.27 -2.82
N LYS A 519 5.26 -5.69 -3.80
CA LYS A 519 4.30 -4.83 -4.48
C LYS A 519 2.98 -4.93 -3.72
N ALA A 520 2.74 -3.95 -2.86
CA ALA A 520 1.56 -3.91 -2.01
C ALA A 520 0.27 -3.77 -2.84
N MET A 521 0.35 -2.98 -3.89
CA MET A 521 -0.77 -2.76 -4.81
C MET A 521 -0.73 -3.75 -6.00
N PRO A 522 -1.88 -4.17 -6.53
CA PRO A 522 -3.24 -3.83 -6.11
C PRO A 522 -3.60 -4.45 -4.76
N ALA A 523 -4.39 -3.71 -3.98
CA ALA A 523 -4.91 -4.21 -2.73
C ALA A 523 -5.87 -5.39 -2.95
N ASP A 524 -5.84 -6.35 -2.05
CA ASP A 524 -6.82 -7.44 -1.94
C ASP A 524 -7.74 -7.12 -0.76
N LEU A 525 -8.95 -6.65 -1.06
CA LEU A 525 -9.90 -6.20 -0.03
C LEU A 525 -10.50 -7.36 0.80
N SER A 526 -10.10 -8.60 0.50
CA SER A 526 -10.47 -9.78 1.30
C SER A 526 -9.42 -10.09 2.39
N ARG A 527 -8.32 -9.35 2.45
CA ARG A 527 -7.18 -9.65 3.32
C ARG A 527 -7.00 -8.60 4.42
N PRO A 528 -6.61 -9.03 5.62
CA PRO A 528 -6.38 -8.11 6.74
C PRO A 528 -5.05 -7.36 6.67
N ARG A 529 -4.19 -7.69 5.71
CA ARG A 529 -2.86 -7.13 5.51
C ARG A 529 -2.70 -6.70 4.06
N LEU A 530 -2.29 -5.47 3.86
CA LEU A 530 -1.97 -5.01 2.52
C LEU A 530 -0.81 -5.85 1.93
N GLY A 531 -0.92 -6.21 0.65
CA GLY A 531 0.13 -6.95 -0.04
C GLY A 531 0.44 -8.34 0.54
N GLU A 532 -0.53 -9.02 1.16
CA GLU A 532 -0.37 -10.33 1.81
C GLU A 532 0.31 -11.37 0.92
N ARG A 533 0.05 -11.37 -0.38
CA ARG A 533 0.72 -12.25 -1.35
C ARG A 533 2.25 -12.16 -1.30
N GLY A 534 2.81 -10.94 -1.17
CA GLY A 534 4.25 -10.73 -1.02
C GLY A 534 4.77 -11.22 0.33
N LEU A 535 3.99 -11.01 1.41
CA LEU A 535 4.34 -11.49 2.75
C LEU A 535 4.35 -13.02 2.82
N ASP A 536 3.37 -13.68 2.18
CA ASP A 536 3.36 -15.14 2.06
C ASP A 536 4.57 -15.64 1.27
N LEU A 537 5.00 -14.91 0.23
CA LEU A 537 6.22 -15.24 -0.49
C LEU A 537 7.47 -15.08 0.38
N LEU A 538 7.56 -14.06 1.24
CA LEU A 538 8.68 -13.90 2.18
C LEU A 538 8.76 -15.11 3.14
N ASP A 539 7.61 -15.55 3.64
CA ASP A 539 7.51 -16.74 4.49
C ASP A 539 7.98 -18.00 3.74
N ASP A 540 7.55 -18.17 2.49
CA ASP A 540 7.97 -19.28 1.62
C ASP A 540 9.48 -19.24 1.35
N MET A 541 10.04 -18.11 0.91
CA MET A 541 11.48 -17.95 0.64
C MET A 541 12.32 -18.24 1.88
N SER A 542 11.86 -17.81 3.06
CA SER A 542 12.53 -18.08 4.34
C SER A 542 12.52 -19.58 4.67
N ASN A 543 11.41 -20.27 4.38
CA ASN A 543 11.31 -21.73 4.55
C ASN A 543 12.08 -22.54 3.49
N TRP A 544 12.37 -21.98 2.30
CA TRP A 544 13.24 -22.65 1.32
C TRP A 544 14.70 -22.74 1.78
N GLY A 545 15.04 -22.12 2.91
CA GLY A 545 16.39 -22.13 3.50
C GLY A 545 17.35 -21.17 2.81
N ALA A 546 16.83 -20.28 1.98
CA ALA A 546 17.61 -19.20 1.38
C ALA A 546 17.41 -17.91 2.19
N ARG A 547 18.50 -17.23 2.54
CA ARG A 547 18.45 -15.96 3.29
C ARG A 547 18.05 -14.82 2.33
N LYS A 548 16.77 -14.76 2.01
CA LYS A 548 16.18 -13.80 1.07
C LYS A 548 15.36 -12.75 1.80
N ILE A 549 15.19 -11.60 1.15
CA ILE A 549 14.46 -10.46 1.67
C ILE A 549 13.30 -10.09 0.76
N LEU A 550 12.40 -9.25 1.26
CA LEU A 550 11.31 -8.67 0.51
C LEU A 550 11.44 -7.14 0.52
N LEU A 551 11.72 -6.56 -0.65
CA LEU A 551 11.96 -5.13 -0.83
C LEU A 551 10.69 -4.42 -1.31
N GLY A 552 10.29 -3.32 -0.66
CA GLY A 552 9.15 -2.52 -1.11
C GLY A 552 9.40 -1.90 -2.50
N GLU A 553 8.45 -2.08 -3.42
CA GLU A 553 8.48 -1.51 -4.77
C GLU A 553 7.14 -0.91 -5.17
N VAL A 554 7.14 -0.01 -6.16
CA VAL A 554 5.94 0.69 -6.65
C VAL A 554 5.53 0.22 -8.05
N ASP A 555 6.44 0.20 -9.03
CA ASP A 555 6.22 -0.18 -10.44
C ASP A 555 5.19 0.77 -11.11
N THR A 556 5.60 2.03 -11.23
CA THR A 556 4.79 3.10 -11.82
C THR A 556 5.54 3.79 -12.96
N PHE A 557 4.84 4.08 -14.06
CA PHE A 557 5.41 4.60 -15.30
C PHE A 557 5.31 6.12 -15.44
N LYS A 558 4.54 6.77 -14.61
CA LYS A 558 4.35 8.21 -14.69
C LYS A 558 4.22 8.81 -13.30
N LEU A 559 4.93 9.90 -13.09
CA LEU A 559 4.96 10.64 -11.85
C LEU A 559 4.84 12.13 -12.13
N ALA A 560 3.74 12.71 -11.67
CA ALA A 560 3.46 14.13 -11.77
C ALA A 560 2.68 14.61 -10.54
N ARG A 561 2.61 15.92 -10.34
CA ARG A 561 1.78 16.52 -9.26
C ARG A 561 0.31 16.18 -9.41
N SER A 562 -0.16 15.94 -10.63
CA SER A 562 -1.52 15.53 -10.95
C SER A 562 -1.80 14.04 -10.71
N HIS A 563 -0.88 13.28 -10.13
CA HIS A 563 -1.09 11.87 -9.80
C HIS A 563 -1.32 11.66 -8.31
N GLU A 564 -2.13 10.67 -7.97
CA GLU A 564 -2.19 10.13 -6.62
C GLU A 564 -0.98 9.23 -6.40
N VAL A 565 0.04 9.73 -5.73
CA VAL A 565 1.31 9.03 -5.57
C VAL A 565 1.41 8.35 -4.22
N TYR A 566 1.09 9.07 -3.13
CA TYR A 566 1.23 8.54 -1.76
C TYR A 566 0.44 7.24 -1.57
N GLY A 567 -0.83 7.22 -1.97
CA GLY A 567 -1.70 6.05 -1.84
C GLY A 567 -1.23 4.82 -2.64
N HIS A 568 -0.28 4.99 -3.58
CA HIS A 568 0.31 3.89 -4.34
C HIS A 568 1.65 3.41 -3.80
N MET A 569 2.24 4.15 -2.86
CA MET A 569 3.59 3.88 -2.42
C MET A 569 3.65 2.96 -1.21
N ASN A 570 4.69 2.18 -1.20
CA ASN A 570 5.32 1.61 -0.03
C ASN A 570 6.81 1.90 -0.12
N VAL A 571 7.47 2.03 1.01
CA VAL A 571 8.87 2.44 1.08
C VAL A 571 9.69 1.57 2.03
N ASN A 572 10.99 1.64 1.84
CA ASN A 572 11.98 0.97 2.65
C ASN A 572 12.71 2.01 3.51
N TYR A 573 12.64 1.87 4.83
CA TYR A 573 13.47 2.65 5.75
C TYR A 573 14.80 1.94 5.96
N VAL A 574 15.77 2.30 5.15
CA VAL A 574 17.10 1.67 5.13
C VAL A 574 17.99 2.29 6.20
N ARG A 575 18.72 1.47 6.98
CA ARG A 575 19.63 1.93 8.03
C ARG A 575 20.87 2.58 7.43
N LEU A 576 20.90 3.89 7.47
CA LEU A 576 21.96 4.73 6.94
C LEU A 576 22.09 6.00 7.77
N ASP A 577 23.30 6.35 8.18
CA ASP A 577 23.54 7.59 8.93
C ASP A 577 23.49 8.84 8.05
N ARG A 578 23.88 8.71 6.78
CA ARG A 578 23.79 9.78 5.78
C ARG A 578 23.41 9.25 4.41
N LEU A 579 22.82 10.09 3.59
CA LEU A 579 22.59 9.82 2.18
C LEU A 579 23.95 9.91 1.43
N PRO A 580 24.36 8.89 0.65
CA PRO A 580 25.53 8.99 -0.23
C PRO A 580 25.34 10.06 -1.29
N ARG A 581 26.41 10.74 -1.71
CA ARG A 581 26.39 11.58 -2.90
C ARG A 581 26.55 10.73 -4.15
N PHE A 582 25.99 11.16 -5.27
CA PHE A 582 26.05 10.41 -6.54
C PHE A 582 27.51 10.04 -6.91
N ASP A 583 28.44 11.00 -6.80
CA ASP A 583 29.84 10.79 -7.20
C ASP A 583 30.66 9.90 -6.22
N GLU A 584 30.14 9.62 -5.03
CA GLU A 584 30.73 8.68 -4.07
C GLU A 584 30.28 7.23 -4.35
N GLY A 585 29.26 7.05 -5.17
CA GLY A 585 28.54 5.79 -5.30
C GLY A 585 27.64 5.52 -4.09
N TRP A 586 26.82 4.49 -4.19
CA TRP A 586 25.80 4.17 -3.18
C TRP A 586 25.93 2.74 -2.64
N GLN A 587 27.16 2.21 -2.61
CA GLN A 587 27.46 0.90 -2.02
C GLN A 587 26.85 0.72 -0.60
N PRO A 588 26.86 1.74 0.30
CA PRO A 588 26.24 1.59 1.62
C PRO A 588 24.74 1.23 1.59
N ILE A 589 24.00 1.65 0.55
CA ILE A 589 22.60 1.27 0.36
C ILE A 589 22.52 -0.22 0.00
N LEU A 590 23.33 -0.68 -0.98
CA LEU A 590 23.34 -2.08 -1.38
C LEU A 590 23.74 -3.00 -0.20
N ASP A 591 24.70 -2.59 0.59
CA ASP A 591 25.15 -3.35 1.77
C ASP A 591 24.07 -3.45 2.84
N ALA A 592 23.31 -2.37 3.05
CA ALA A 592 22.21 -2.38 4.00
C ALA A 592 21.04 -3.26 3.50
N LEU A 593 20.73 -3.22 2.20
CA LEU A 593 19.71 -4.07 1.58
C LEU A 593 20.12 -5.55 1.63
N ARG A 594 21.35 -5.88 1.22
CA ARG A 594 21.90 -7.25 1.29
C ARG A 594 21.87 -7.81 2.71
N ALA A 595 22.16 -6.99 3.69
CA ALA A 595 22.13 -7.38 5.09
C ALA A 595 20.73 -7.40 5.71
N GLY A 596 19.67 -7.06 4.98
CA GLY A 596 18.29 -6.99 5.53
C GLY A 596 18.10 -5.89 6.59
N ARG A 597 18.99 -4.88 6.66
CA ARG A 597 18.96 -3.80 7.66
C ARG A 597 17.97 -2.68 7.28
N PHE A 598 16.74 -3.06 7.08
CA PHE A 598 15.64 -2.14 6.77
C PHE A 598 14.30 -2.74 7.19
N PHE A 599 13.29 -1.92 7.29
CA PHE A 599 11.90 -2.34 7.37
C PHE A 599 11.11 -1.72 6.21
N VAL A 600 10.00 -2.34 5.88
CA VAL A 600 9.09 -1.89 4.82
C VAL A 600 7.80 -1.37 5.46
N THR A 601 7.24 -0.29 4.93
CA THR A 601 6.01 0.31 5.45
C THR A 601 5.24 1.04 4.35
N THR A 602 3.95 1.25 4.61
CA THR A 602 3.09 2.18 3.85
C THR A 602 3.22 3.64 4.33
N GLY A 603 3.81 3.87 5.51
CA GLY A 603 4.05 5.20 6.07
C GLY A 603 3.34 5.46 7.39
N GLU A 604 2.17 4.87 7.62
CA GLU A 604 1.32 5.10 8.80
C GLU A 604 1.84 4.42 10.05
N VAL A 605 2.58 3.32 9.89
CA VAL A 605 3.24 2.59 10.97
C VAL A 605 4.74 2.58 10.75
N LEU A 606 5.48 3.04 11.75
CA LEU A 606 6.94 3.11 11.71
C LEU A 606 7.56 2.22 12.77
N ILE A 607 8.54 1.41 12.38
CA ILE A 607 9.34 0.57 13.27
C ILE A 607 10.64 1.31 13.57
N GLU A 608 10.68 2.02 14.69
CA GLU A 608 11.86 2.80 15.08
C GLU A 608 13.02 1.90 15.46
N SER A 609 12.73 0.83 16.22
CA SER A 609 13.68 -0.26 16.49
C SER A 609 12.95 -1.60 16.62
N ALA A 610 13.59 -2.68 16.24
CA ALA A 610 13.09 -4.04 16.43
C ALA A 610 14.25 -5.01 16.66
N THR A 611 14.15 -5.80 17.72
CA THR A 611 15.09 -6.88 18.02
C THR A 611 14.36 -8.15 18.43
N ILE A 612 14.94 -9.29 18.09
CA ILE A 612 14.49 -10.63 18.50
C ILE A 612 15.70 -11.28 19.20
N GLY A 613 15.61 -11.50 20.52
CA GLY A 613 16.74 -11.99 21.31
C GLY A 613 17.99 -11.09 21.24
N GLY A 614 17.78 -9.78 21.08
CA GLY A 614 18.86 -8.81 20.90
C GLY A 614 19.41 -8.69 19.46
N SER A 615 19.02 -9.58 18.54
CA SER A 615 19.41 -9.51 17.12
C SER A 615 18.43 -8.66 16.31
N GLU A 616 18.95 -7.82 15.42
CA GLU A 616 18.15 -7.06 14.45
C GLU A 616 17.82 -7.90 13.22
N ALA A 617 16.90 -7.41 12.38
CA ALA A 617 16.59 -8.01 11.10
C ALA A 617 17.85 -8.25 10.25
N GLY A 618 17.90 -9.37 9.55
CA GLY A 618 19.06 -9.81 8.76
C GLY A 618 20.19 -10.48 9.56
N GLN A 619 20.21 -10.33 10.88
CA GLN A 619 21.22 -10.95 11.75
C GLN A 619 20.89 -12.39 12.12
N ALA A 620 21.90 -13.14 12.54
CA ALA A 620 21.73 -14.46 13.11
C ALA A 620 21.43 -14.38 14.61
N LEU A 621 20.53 -15.25 15.07
CA LEU A 621 20.14 -15.43 16.46
C LEU A 621 20.38 -16.88 16.85
N LYS A 622 20.92 -17.11 18.06
CA LYS A 622 21.00 -18.44 18.64
C LYS A 622 19.86 -18.64 19.62
N VAL A 623 19.15 -19.74 19.50
CA VAL A 623 18.05 -20.13 20.39
C VAL A 623 18.32 -21.53 20.89
N GLY A 624 18.55 -21.63 22.22
CA GLY A 624 18.74 -22.91 22.92
C GLY A 624 17.40 -23.57 23.22
N LYS A 625 17.47 -24.82 23.69
CA LYS A 625 16.28 -25.59 24.10
C LYS A 625 15.60 -24.93 25.31
N GLY A 626 14.29 -24.63 25.16
CA GLY A 626 13.49 -23.98 26.19
C GLY A 626 13.66 -22.47 26.28
N ASP A 627 14.48 -21.87 25.43
CA ASP A 627 14.66 -20.42 25.38
C ASP A 627 13.42 -19.74 24.79
N ARG A 628 13.03 -18.64 25.40
CA ARG A 628 12.00 -17.70 24.89
C ARG A 628 12.63 -16.33 24.70
N PRO A 629 13.30 -16.10 23.57
CA PRO A 629 13.96 -14.83 23.31
C PRO A 629 12.97 -13.67 23.35
N GLU A 630 13.39 -12.57 23.96
CA GLU A 630 12.57 -11.38 24.03
C GLU A 630 12.50 -10.71 22.63
N VAL A 631 11.30 -10.43 22.16
CA VAL A 631 11.05 -9.53 21.06
C VAL A 631 10.74 -8.16 21.65
N ARG A 632 11.53 -7.16 21.27
CA ARG A 632 11.35 -5.77 21.67
C ARG A 632 11.22 -4.90 20.43
N VAL A 633 10.10 -4.19 20.31
CA VAL A 633 9.82 -3.33 19.15
C VAL A 633 9.33 -1.97 19.63
N GLU A 634 9.96 -0.91 19.15
CA GLU A 634 9.52 0.47 19.34
C GLU A 634 8.76 0.92 18.09
N LEU A 635 7.51 1.32 18.28
CA LEU A 635 6.57 1.67 17.23
C LEU A 635 6.01 3.06 17.42
N SER A 636 5.80 3.76 16.31
CA SER A 636 4.87 4.89 16.22
C SER A 636 3.86 4.66 15.09
N TRP A 637 2.66 5.21 15.26
CA TRP A 637 1.56 4.99 14.31
C TRP A 637 0.58 6.16 14.29
N THR A 638 -0.20 6.25 13.23
CA THR A 638 -1.23 7.28 13.04
C THR A 638 -2.65 6.73 13.20
N PHE A 639 -3.05 5.72 12.43
CA PHE A 639 -4.32 5.03 12.66
C PHE A 639 -4.23 4.08 13.87
N PRO A 640 -5.33 3.84 14.61
CA PRO A 640 -5.34 2.83 15.66
C PRO A 640 -4.84 1.48 15.15
N LEU A 641 -3.95 0.83 15.88
CA LEU A 641 -3.41 -0.47 15.49
C LEU A 641 -4.46 -1.57 15.64
N ARG A 642 -4.44 -2.54 14.77
CA ARG A 642 -5.30 -3.72 14.80
C ARG A 642 -4.64 -4.86 15.58
N TYR A 643 -3.43 -5.23 15.16
CA TYR A 643 -2.62 -6.25 15.81
C TYR A 643 -1.15 -6.13 15.40
N ALA A 644 -0.30 -6.77 16.18
CA ALA A 644 1.06 -7.09 15.80
C ALA A 644 1.28 -8.60 15.88
N GLU A 645 2.24 -9.13 15.12
CA GLU A 645 2.56 -10.54 15.23
C GLU A 645 4.06 -10.81 14.99
N VAL A 646 4.56 -11.85 15.64
CA VAL A 646 5.79 -12.51 15.26
C VAL A 646 5.44 -13.67 14.36
N VAL A 647 6.04 -13.64 13.20
CA VAL A 647 5.94 -14.70 12.20
C VAL A 647 7.25 -15.47 12.22
N SER A 648 7.20 -16.80 12.31
CA SER A 648 8.37 -17.66 12.35
C SER A 648 8.16 -18.92 11.53
N GLY A 649 9.23 -19.60 11.16
CA GLY A 649 9.15 -20.85 10.40
C GLY A 649 10.24 -21.83 10.78
N ASP A 650 10.02 -23.12 10.45
CA ASP A 650 10.91 -24.24 10.75
C ASP A 650 11.49 -24.91 9.49
N GLY A 651 11.30 -24.27 8.33
CA GLY A 651 11.64 -24.79 7.00
C GLY A 651 10.52 -25.62 6.36
N ARG A 652 9.38 -25.80 7.04
CA ARG A 652 8.22 -26.57 6.55
C ARG A 652 6.90 -25.81 6.78
N GLY A 653 6.69 -25.28 7.97
CA GLY A 653 5.49 -24.55 8.38
C GLY A 653 5.79 -23.12 8.75
N VAL A 654 4.74 -22.31 8.77
CA VAL A 654 4.75 -20.91 9.22
C VAL A 654 3.89 -20.80 10.47
N TYR A 655 4.40 -20.14 11.49
CA TYR A 655 3.76 -19.98 12.79
C TYR A 655 3.60 -18.50 13.08
N ARG A 656 2.44 -18.12 13.62
CA ARG A 656 2.09 -16.72 13.90
C ARG A 656 1.64 -16.56 15.33
N GLU A 657 2.35 -15.76 16.09
CA GLU A 657 1.95 -15.37 17.45
C GLU A 657 1.50 -13.93 17.42
N ARG A 658 0.18 -13.74 17.58
CA ARG A 658 -0.50 -12.46 17.44
C ARG A 658 -0.73 -11.80 18.80
N ILE A 659 -0.54 -10.48 18.82
CA ILE A 659 -0.87 -9.60 19.92
C ILE A 659 -2.02 -8.71 19.45
N ASP A 660 -3.12 -8.70 20.21
CA ASP A 660 -4.21 -7.77 20.02
C ASP A 660 -3.80 -6.35 20.44
N LEU A 661 -4.04 -5.37 19.57
CA LEU A 661 -3.78 -3.95 19.79
C LEU A 661 -5.06 -3.10 19.66
N SER A 662 -6.22 -3.73 19.84
CA SER A 662 -7.53 -3.06 19.79
C SER A 662 -7.72 -1.99 20.87
N ASP A 663 -6.80 -1.92 21.84
CA ASP A 663 -6.72 -0.91 22.89
C ASP A 663 -5.98 0.38 22.49
N THR A 664 -5.36 0.43 21.32
CA THR A 664 -4.54 1.58 20.90
C THR A 664 -5.38 2.76 20.41
N PRO A 665 -5.10 3.99 20.90
CA PRO A 665 -5.62 5.22 20.31
C PRO A 665 -4.86 5.55 19.00
N PRO A 666 -5.34 6.51 18.18
CA PRO A 666 -4.55 7.03 17.07
C PRO A 666 -3.35 7.84 17.56
N PHE A 667 -2.39 8.08 16.67
CA PHE A 667 -1.20 8.92 16.91
C PHE A 667 -0.40 8.49 18.14
N GLY A 668 -0.18 7.17 18.27
CA GLY A 668 0.50 6.59 19.41
C GLY A 668 1.96 6.27 19.16
N ARG A 669 2.67 6.06 20.27
CA ARG A 669 4.02 5.48 20.31
C ARG A 669 4.10 4.52 21.49
N ARG A 670 4.65 3.33 21.28
CA ARG A 670 4.75 2.30 22.34
C ARG A 670 5.93 1.37 22.08
N THR A 671 6.54 0.88 23.15
CA THR A 671 7.40 -0.29 23.08
C THR A 671 6.55 -1.53 23.36
N LEU A 672 6.57 -2.47 22.42
CA LEU A 672 6.02 -3.81 22.61
C LEU A 672 7.14 -4.74 23.06
N THR A 673 6.85 -5.56 24.06
CA THR A 673 7.77 -6.59 24.54
C THR A 673 7.00 -7.88 24.74
N PHE A 674 7.47 -8.98 24.14
CA PHE A 674 6.86 -10.29 24.29
C PHE A 674 7.87 -11.41 24.03
N ARG A 675 7.52 -12.65 24.32
CA ARG A 675 8.44 -13.80 24.28
C ARG A 675 7.80 -14.95 23.52
N PRO A 676 7.92 -14.96 22.20
CA PRO A 676 7.38 -16.01 21.33
C PRO A 676 8.12 -17.34 21.55
N GLU A 677 7.47 -18.42 21.14
CA GLU A 677 8.07 -19.74 21.09
C GLU A 677 8.87 -19.92 19.80
N LEU A 678 10.20 -19.81 19.92
CA LEU A 678 11.10 -19.92 18.76
C LEU A 678 11.96 -21.20 18.76
N GLU A 679 11.75 -22.11 19.72
CA GLU A 679 12.44 -23.42 19.71
C GLU A 679 12.11 -24.18 18.43
N GLY A 680 13.16 -24.69 17.76
CA GLY A 680 13.02 -25.42 16.50
C GLY A 680 12.72 -24.57 15.27
N ARG A 681 12.62 -23.23 15.39
CA ARG A 681 12.48 -22.34 14.25
C ARG A 681 13.83 -22.10 13.58
N THR A 682 13.78 -21.69 12.31
CA THR A 682 14.98 -21.33 11.50
C THR A 682 15.02 -19.86 11.16
N TRP A 683 13.90 -19.15 11.32
CA TRP A 683 13.78 -17.72 11.13
C TRP A 683 12.60 -17.15 11.90
N ALA A 684 12.65 -15.84 12.17
CA ALA A 684 11.53 -15.08 12.72
C ALA A 684 11.58 -13.63 12.22
N ARG A 685 10.40 -13.00 12.07
CA ARG A 685 10.22 -11.59 11.72
C ARG A 685 9.05 -10.98 12.47
N PHE A 686 8.96 -9.66 12.47
CA PHE A 686 7.88 -8.93 13.11
C PHE A 686 7.05 -8.20 12.05
N GLU A 687 5.73 -8.13 12.26
CA GLU A 687 4.84 -7.30 11.48
C GLU A 687 3.74 -6.69 12.35
N VAL A 688 3.21 -5.53 11.91
CA VAL A 688 2.16 -4.78 12.62
C VAL A 688 1.24 -4.11 11.61
N TRP A 689 -0.07 -4.15 11.89
CA TRP A 689 -1.11 -3.70 10.98
C TRP A 689 -2.15 -2.86 11.72
N ASP A 690 -2.62 -1.79 11.08
CA ASP A 690 -3.62 -0.89 11.60
C ASP A 690 -5.05 -1.17 11.06
N VAL A 691 -5.98 -0.29 11.41
CA VAL A 691 -7.39 -0.45 11.03
C VAL A 691 -7.68 -0.09 9.57
N ALA A 692 -6.78 0.62 8.90
CA ALA A 692 -6.83 0.91 7.48
C ALA A 692 -6.14 -0.17 6.62
N THR A 693 -5.71 -1.30 7.24
CA THR A 693 -4.89 -2.39 6.66
C THR A 693 -3.47 -1.98 6.27
N ASP A 694 -3.07 -0.77 6.63
CA ASP A 694 -1.73 -0.26 6.46
C ASP A 694 -0.80 -0.83 7.53
N GLY A 695 0.51 -0.85 7.28
CA GLY A 695 1.39 -1.45 8.26
C GLY A 695 2.86 -1.45 7.91
N ALA A 696 3.61 -2.20 8.72
CA ALA A 696 5.04 -2.34 8.57
C ALA A 696 5.52 -3.74 8.94
N PHE A 697 6.61 -4.18 8.33
CA PHE A 697 7.26 -5.44 8.65
C PHE A 697 8.78 -5.36 8.56
N THR A 698 9.45 -6.18 9.40
CA THR A 698 10.91 -6.34 9.34
C THR A 698 11.31 -7.45 8.37
N GLN A 699 12.55 -7.43 7.93
CA GLN A 699 13.15 -8.59 7.31
C GLN A 699 13.39 -9.71 8.36
N PRO A 700 13.54 -10.98 7.95
CA PRO A 700 13.78 -12.08 8.88
C PRO A 700 15.09 -11.92 9.66
N ALA A 701 15.06 -12.25 10.94
CA ALA A 701 16.23 -12.67 11.72
C ALA A 701 16.39 -14.19 11.56
N TRP A 702 17.60 -14.66 11.34
CA TRP A 702 17.90 -16.07 11.05
C TRP A 702 18.28 -16.79 12.35
N ILE A 703 17.68 -17.96 12.59
CA ILE A 703 17.90 -18.73 13.80
C ILE A 703 18.85 -19.87 13.49
N ASP A 704 20.08 -19.79 14.05
CA ASP A 704 21.05 -20.85 13.99
C ASP A 704 20.76 -21.84 15.12
N ARG A 705 20.66 -23.13 14.82
CA ARG A 705 20.43 -24.17 15.83
C ARG A 705 21.71 -24.36 16.64
N GLU A 706 21.60 -24.39 17.95
CA GLU A 706 22.65 -24.99 18.78
C GLU A 706 22.42 -26.50 18.72
N ASP A 707 23.45 -27.25 18.25
CA ASP A 707 23.46 -28.71 18.21
C ASP A 707 23.40 -29.32 19.63
#